data_8f9fdbf00d387405d970fad43ef2003e
#
_entry.id   8f9fdbf00d387405d970fad43ef2003e
#
_cell.length_a   1.000
_cell.length_b   1.000
_cell.length_c   1.000
_cell.angle_alpha   90.00
_cell.angle_beta   90.00
_cell.angle_gamma   90.00
#
_symmetry.space_group_name_H-M   'P 1'
#
loop_
_entity.id
_entity.type
_entity.pdbx_description
1 polymer ?
#
loop_
_entity_poly.entity_id
_entity_poly.type
_entity_poly.pdbx_seq_one_letter_code
_entity_poly.pdbx_strand_id
1 'polypeptide(L)'
;MRTTARLVLFGAILSLSLVHQTSFAQSPDKADFEKDVQPLLRQNCVSCHGSKKQKAGMRLDRRSSALKKFSRRIVPGNSENSMLYQRLVGDDFGPQMPPTGALRPEQIAVFKAWIDRGAEWPDTLANETELPLPNPRAVELVDLLRDDDLHSFMRIVQDDPTLLNARGPEGSTPFMYAVPYTDTHTLAKLLELGADPNKHNDDNATALMWAARDFDKTRLLISHGADVNAKSDDHRTPLMIAARRPGAVKIVKFLLDNGANPNPNTVPVAESSPLLEALTGGDGAIVELLIQRCADAKATADQGLAMAVVTKCRKGLELLARRIDDKKDYTSALQQTAIFGDAHAIRLMLDHGADVNAFDPTGRTPLMYAAVSDLLPTDCVKLLLKRGADVNAIDKHQKSGDAGYTALDIAKQNGNTPVVKLLLKSGAHANGRPETPVALKSRHNNTLRNAVQDSLPLLQKADANFTKNTACFSCHNNSMEAVAIGLARKRGFRIDEQTASAQVRFNAEALESLRDKMHQGYVFPEADMFSDFVLGYQLVGLHAEHYAPDLNTDAAAMLIQSRQKANGEWPYPQADSRPPICLDYVTQTALAMRALQLYAPKAAKAECDKSVRLAASWLAKVQPLNNVDRTWRLMGLAWANTDKAATQKALREVLAAQGTDGGWADLPTMQSTPYATGTSLVALQSAGLAASDPAYQRGVSFLLATQQEDGSWFTKTRALGFQPFFDGSFPHGYNQWVSAAGTSWAAMALTLALPETNRLTASAQR
;
A
#
# COMPACT_ATOMS: atom_id res chain seq x y z
N MET A 1 -82.63 -20.37 -22.85
CA MET A 1 -83.33 -21.54 -22.27
C MET A 1 -82.43 -21.97 -21.10
N ARG A 2 -82.89 -21.70 -19.91
CA ARG A 2 -83.33 -22.63 -18.84
C ARG A 2 -82.21 -23.70 -18.55
N THR A 3 -81.71 -23.93 -17.42
CA THR A 3 -82.10 -23.97 -15.99
C THR A 3 -81.03 -24.85 -15.35
N THR A 4 -80.59 -24.84 -14.22
CA THR A 4 -80.96 -24.69 -12.82
C THR A 4 -79.82 -25.06 -11.90
N ALA A 5 -79.79 -24.44 -10.77
CA ALA A 5 -78.88 -24.68 -9.64
C ALA A 5 -78.89 -26.10 -9.04
N ARG A 6 -77.84 -26.51 -8.38
CA ARG A 6 -77.86 -27.27 -7.13
C ARG A 6 -76.65 -26.99 -6.24
N LEU A 7 -76.92 -26.46 -5.06
CA LEU A 7 -76.08 -26.38 -3.89
C LEU A 7 -75.71 -27.81 -3.40
N VAL A 8 -74.46 -28.07 -3.04
CA VAL A 8 -74.12 -29.03 -2.04
C VAL A 8 -73.03 -28.43 -1.13
N LEU A 9 -73.42 -28.27 0.14
CA LEU A 9 -72.59 -27.94 1.28
C LEU A 9 -71.70 -29.12 1.62
N PHE A 10 -70.38 -28.91 1.73
CA PHE A 10 -69.54 -29.75 2.55
C PHE A 10 -68.52 -28.86 3.27
N GLY A 11 -68.59 -28.88 4.59
CA GLY A 11 -67.67 -28.24 5.50
C GLY A 11 -66.30 -28.94 5.50
N ALA A 12 -65.27 -28.18 5.50
CA ALA A 12 -63.94 -28.64 5.82
C ALA A 12 -63.22 -27.59 6.64
N ILE A 13 -62.79 -28.01 7.75
CA ILE A 13 -62.03 -27.43 8.84
C ILE A 13 -60.87 -26.58 8.31
N LEU A 14 -60.87 -25.28 8.62
CA LEU A 14 -59.71 -24.36 8.45
C LEU A 14 -58.76 -24.64 9.62
N SER A 15 -57.66 -25.36 9.37
CA SER A 15 -56.47 -25.30 10.21
C SER A 15 -55.73 -24.02 9.92
N LEU A 16 -55.82 -23.02 10.77
CA LEU A 16 -55.00 -21.81 10.77
C LEU A 16 -53.55 -22.19 11.12
N SER A 17 -52.71 -22.34 10.10
CA SER A 17 -51.27 -22.24 10.28
C SER A 17 -50.93 -20.75 10.40
N LEU A 18 -50.74 -20.28 11.64
CA LEU A 18 -50.12 -18.97 11.89
C LEU A 18 -48.64 -19.04 11.43
N VAL A 19 -48.43 -18.67 10.20
CA VAL A 19 -47.08 -18.23 9.79
C VAL A 19 -46.86 -16.87 10.45
N HIS A 20 -46.02 -16.83 11.47
CA HIS A 20 -45.51 -15.60 12.01
C HIS A 20 -44.71 -14.91 10.91
N GLN A 21 -45.35 -14.06 10.10
CA GLN A 21 -44.68 -13.01 9.37
C GLN A 21 -44.22 -11.98 10.39
N THR A 22 -42.98 -12.09 10.82
CA THR A 22 -42.31 -10.98 11.51
C THR A 22 -42.29 -9.79 10.55
N SER A 23 -43.14 -8.86 10.77
CA SER A 23 -43.23 -7.59 10.06
C SER A 23 -41.97 -6.78 10.38
N PHE A 24 -40.97 -6.82 9.48
CA PHE A 24 -39.85 -5.86 9.48
C PHE A 24 -40.31 -4.58 8.81
N ALA A 25 -41.09 -3.79 9.51
CA ALA A 25 -41.44 -2.41 9.13
C ALA A 25 -41.05 -1.52 10.31
N GLN A 26 -39.73 -1.34 10.52
CA GLN A 26 -39.19 -0.20 11.28
C GLN A 26 -38.48 0.73 10.33
N SER A 27 -38.68 2.05 10.57
CA SER A 27 -38.00 3.14 9.89
C SER A 27 -36.48 2.85 9.79
N PRO A 28 -35.83 3.05 8.62
CA PRO A 28 -34.39 2.78 8.44
C PRO A 28 -33.46 3.53 9.41
N ASP A 29 -34.00 4.50 10.15
CA ASP A 29 -33.23 5.33 11.07
C ASP A 29 -32.84 4.68 12.41
N LYS A 30 -33.21 3.42 12.70
CA LYS A 30 -32.95 2.75 13.99
C LYS A 30 -32.60 1.28 13.84
N ALA A 31 -31.57 0.95 13.06
CA ALA A 31 -31.09 -0.44 13.01
C ALA A 31 -30.38 -0.82 14.31
N ASP A 32 -30.90 -1.87 14.99
CA ASP A 32 -30.34 -2.49 16.20
C ASP A 32 -29.47 -3.69 15.81
N PHE A 33 -28.29 -3.83 16.44
CA PHE A 33 -27.39 -4.91 16.05
C PHE A 33 -27.99 -6.29 16.31
N GLU A 34 -28.54 -6.52 17.50
CA GLU A 34 -29.05 -7.83 17.93
C GLU A 34 -30.30 -8.24 17.14
N LYS A 35 -31.21 -7.29 16.92
CA LYS A 35 -32.53 -7.56 16.32
C LYS A 35 -32.49 -7.55 14.80
N ASP A 36 -31.70 -6.64 14.20
CA ASP A 36 -31.79 -6.36 12.76
C ASP A 36 -30.55 -6.84 12.01
N VAL A 37 -29.33 -6.58 12.53
CA VAL A 37 -28.08 -6.84 11.81
C VAL A 37 -27.58 -8.27 12.00
N GLN A 38 -27.47 -8.74 13.25
CA GLN A 38 -26.91 -10.06 13.56
C GLN A 38 -27.68 -11.21 12.88
N PRO A 39 -29.03 -11.21 12.82
CA PRO A 39 -29.77 -12.25 12.09
C PRO A 39 -29.43 -12.26 10.60
N LEU A 40 -29.28 -11.09 9.97
CA LEU A 40 -28.89 -10.98 8.56
C LEU A 40 -27.48 -11.50 8.32
N LEU A 41 -26.52 -11.16 9.20
CA LEU A 41 -25.15 -11.68 9.14
C LEU A 41 -25.13 -13.20 9.26
N ARG A 42 -25.84 -13.76 10.25
CA ARG A 42 -25.91 -15.21 10.48
C ARG A 42 -26.50 -15.95 9.29
N GLN A 43 -27.58 -15.43 8.71
CA GLN A 43 -28.30 -16.06 7.62
C GLN A 43 -27.53 -16.03 6.29
N ASN A 44 -26.85 -14.91 5.98
CA ASN A 44 -26.36 -14.63 4.63
C ASN A 44 -24.83 -14.62 4.52
N CYS A 45 -24.09 -14.45 5.64
CA CYS A 45 -22.65 -14.14 5.59
C CYS A 45 -21.79 -15.16 6.34
N VAL A 46 -22.19 -15.58 7.54
CA VAL A 46 -21.37 -16.38 8.48
C VAL A 46 -21.02 -17.76 7.94
N SER A 47 -21.81 -18.33 7.03
CA SER A 47 -21.49 -19.61 6.38
C SER A 47 -20.17 -19.57 5.58
N CYS A 48 -19.78 -18.39 5.10
CA CYS A 48 -18.53 -18.14 4.37
C CYS A 48 -17.54 -17.27 5.15
N HIS A 49 -18.02 -16.42 6.05
CA HIS A 49 -17.25 -15.48 6.85
C HIS A 49 -17.46 -15.74 8.37
N GLY A 50 -17.25 -16.96 8.82
CA GLY A 50 -17.40 -17.39 10.21
C GLY A 50 -16.27 -18.33 10.66
N SER A 51 -16.43 -18.97 11.84
CA SER A 51 -15.40 -19.78 12.44
C SER A 51 -14.96 -20.99 11.61
N LYS A 52 -15.87 -21.58 10.82
CA LYS A 52 -15.58 -22.76 9.98
C LYS A 52 -14.98 -22.40 8.61
N LYS A 53 -15.20 -21.18 8.13
CA LYS A 53 -14.74 -20.73 6.83
C LYS A 53 -14.54 -19.21 6.88
N GLN A 54 -13.34 -18.76 6.55
CA GLN A 54 -12.93 -17.35 6.67
C GLN A 54 -12.51 -16.81 5.30
N LYS A 55 -13.47 -16.66 4.36
CA LYS A 55 -13.14 -16.10 3.05
C LYS A 55 -12.58 -14.69 3.19
N ALA A 56 -11.47 -14.39 2.49
CA ALA A 56 -10.71 -13.15 2.59
C ALA A 56 -10.27 -12.82 4.04
N GLY A 57 -9.96 -13.84 4.87
CA GLY A 57 -9.54 -13.65 6.25
C GLY A 57 -10.55 -12.90 7.14
N MET A 58 -11.83 -12.82 6.72
CA MET A 58 -12.85 -12.03 7.39
C MET A 58 -13.84 -12.91 8.14
N ARG A 59 -14.10 -12.55 9.41
CA ARG A 59 -15.14 -13.16 10.25
C ARG A 59 -16.20 -12.10 10.56
N LEU A 60 -17.43 -12.36 10.13
CA LEU A 60 -18.59 -11.51 10.40
C LEU A 60 -19.42 -12.03 11.59
N ASP A 61 -18.93 -13.06 12.26
CA ASP A 61 -19.43 -13.58 13.53
C ASP A 61 -18.60 -13.09 14.73
N ARG A 62 -17.58 -12.24 14.51
CA ARG A 62 -16.67 -11.72 15.53
C ARG A 62 -16.42 -10.23 15.31
N ARG A 63 -16.67 -9.41 16.34
CA ARG A 63 -16.58 -7.95 16.25
C ARG A 63 -15.19 -7.47 15.86
N SER A 64 -14.13 -7.95 16.52
CA SER A 64 -12.75 -7.52 16.25
C SER A 64 -12.31 -7.80 14.82
N SER A 65 -12.82 -8.87 14.21
CA SER A 65 -12.54 -9.16 12.80
C SER A 65 -13.39 -8.31 11.85
N ALA A 66 -14.67 -8.12 12.14
CA ALA A 66 -15.58 -7.35 11.31
C ALA A 66 -15.23 -5.85 11.32
N LEU A 67 -14.98 -5.31 12.52
CA LEU A 67 -14.63 -3.90 12.76
C LEU A 67 -13.11 -3.72 12.93
N LYS A 68 -12.29 -4.54 12.27
CA LYS A 68 -10.83 -4.46 12.37
C LYS A 68 -10.36 -3.05 12.05
N LYS A 69 -9.69 -2.40 13.01
CA LYS A 69 -9.06 -1.08 12.82
C LYS A 69 -8.14 -1.10 11.58
N PHE A 70 -8.03 0.01 10.90
CA PHE A 70 -7.20 0.18 9.71
C PHE A 70 -7.56 -0.79 8.57
N SER A 71 -8.81 -1.24 8.51
CA SER A 71 -9.36 -2.01 7.40
C SER A 71 -10.63 -1.36 6.88
N ARG A 72 -10.84 -1.45 5.57
CA ARG A 72 -12.08 -0.96 4.94
C ARG A 72 -13.24 -1.96 5.01
N ARG A 73 -13.12 -3.03 5.81
CA ARG A 73 -14.17 -4.06 5.92
C ARG A 73 -15.50 -3.46 6.31
N ILE A 74 -15.52 -2.77 7.43
CA ILE A 74 -16.62 -1.92 7.90
C ILE A 74 -15.97 -0.68 8.49
N VAL A 75 -16.31 0.49 7.97
CA VAL A 75 -15.86 1.79 8.44
C VAL A 75 -16.98 2.40 9.28
N PRO A 76 -16.90 2.38 10.61
CA PRO A 76 -17.93 2.93 11.47
C PRO A 76 -18.24 4.40 11.13
N GLY A 77 -19.52 4.72 10.95
CA GLY A 77 -19.97 6.06 10.55
C GLY A 77 -19.91 6.33 9.04
N ASN A 78 -19.48 5.36 8.20
CA ASN A 78 -19.35 5.59 6.77
C ASN A 78 -19.61 4.32 5.95
N SER A 79 -20.87 4.07 5.60
CA SER A 79 -21.26 2.91 4.80
C SER A 79 -20.68 2.96 3.39
N GLU A 80 -20.67 4.14 2.75
CA GLU A 80 -20.19 4.31 1.37
C GLU A 80 -18.71 3.91 1.20
N ASN A 81 -17.90 4.00 2.26
CA ASN A 81 -16.50 3.56 2.28
C ASN A 81 -16.29 2.18 2.93
N SER A 82 -17.37 1.53 3.36
CA SER A 82 -17.34 0.18 3.92
C SER A 82 -17.42 -0.87 2.83
N MET A 83 -16.42 -1.73 2.70
CA MET A 83 -16.36 -2.80 1.69
C MET A 83 -17.56 -3.76 1.82
N LEU A 84 -18.02 -4.03 3.05
CA LEU A 84 -19.24 -4.81 3.26
C LEU A 84 -20.42 -4.19 2.50
N TYR A 85 -20.70 -2.90 2.72
CA TYR A 85 -21.83 -2.23 2.05
C TYR A 85 -21.63 -2.15 0.54
N GLN A 86 -20.44 -1.76 0.09
CA GLN A 86 -20.12 -1.67 -1.33
C GLN A 86 -20.38 -2.98 -2.08
N ARG A 87 -20.04 -4.12 -1.46
CA ARG A 87 -20.29 -5.45 -2.05
C ARG A 87 -21.72 -5.95 -1.90
N LEU A 88 -22.53 -5.36 -1.04
CA LEU A 88 -23.97 -5.62 -1.00
C LEU A 88 -24.71 -4.91 -2.12
N VAL A 89 -24.28 -3.69 -2.48
CA VAL A 89 -25.00 -2.85 -3.47
C VAL A 89 -24.56 -3.08 -4.93
N GLY A 90 -23.39 -3.70 -5.16
CA GLY A 90 -22.88 -3.92 -6.51
C GLY A 90 -21.61 -4.79 -6.55
N ASP A 91 -21.01 -4.88 -7.74
CA ASP A 91 -19.83 -5.70 -8.05
C ASP A 91 -18.58 -4.86 -8.39
N ASP A 92 -18.66 -3.55 -8.31
CA ASP A 92 -17.55 -2.63 -8.61
C ASP A 92 -16.28 -2.88 -7.78
N PHE A 93 -16.43 -3.49 -6.61
CA PHE A 93 -15.33 -3.79 -5.66
C PHE A 93 -15.06 -5.29 -5.54
N GLY A 94 -15.40 -6.04 -6.56
CA GLY A 94 -15.35 -7.48 -6.61
C GLY A 94 -16.75 -8.11 -6.57
N PRO A 95 -16.87 -9.45 -6.64
CA PRO A 95 -18.15 -10.12 -6.77
C PRO A 95 -19.19 -9.64 -5.76
N GLN A 96 -20.40 -9.34 -6.20
CA GLN A 96 -21.50 -8.95 -5.31
C GLN A 96 -21.74 -10.02 -4.23
N MET A 97 -22.02 -9.59 -3.01
CA MET A 97 -22.28 -10.45 -1.87
C MET A 97 -23.74 -10.37 -1.41
N PRO A 98 -24.31 -11.48 -0.93
CA PRO A 98 -23.75 -12.83 -0.96
C PRO A 98 -23.82 -13.45 -2.37
N PRO A 99 -22.93 -14.39 -2.73
CA PRO A 99 -22.88 -14.98 -4.08
C PRO A 99 -24.10 -15.89 -4.39
N THR A 100 -24.94 -16.14 -3.41
CA THR A 100 -26.22 -16.89 -3.54
C THR A 100 -27.35 -16.04 -4.06
N GLY A 101 -27.16 -14.74 -4.24
CA GLY A 101 -28.13 -13.76 -4.73
C GLY A 101 -28.13 -12.49 -3.89
N ALA A 102 -28.43 -11.36 -4.52
CA ALA A 102 -28.46 -10.06 -3.87
C ALA A 102 -29.45 -10.02 -2.70
N LEU A 103 -29.12 -9.30 -1.65
CA LEU A 103 -30.06 -9.00 -0.56
C LEU A 103 -31.17 -8.05 -1.06
N ARG A 104 -32.31 -8.09 -0.42
CA ARG A 104 -33.39 -7.13 -0.72
C ARG A 104 -32.98 -5.72 -0.30
N PRO A 105 -33.48 -4.68 -0.99
CA PRO A 105 -33.14 -3.29 -0.68
C PRO A 105 -33.32 -2.91 0.79
N GLU A 106 -34.37 -3.43 1.45
CA GLU A 106 -34.66 -3.17 2.86
C GLU A 106 -33.57 -3.77 3.78
N GLN A 107 -33.05 -4.95 3.44
CA GLN A 107 -31.97 -5.60 4.18
C GLN A 107 -30.65 -4.86 4.01
N ILE A 108 -30.37 -4.35 2.82
CA ILE A 108 -29.20 -3.50 2.53
C ILE A 108 -29.30 -2.19 3.31
N ALA A 109 -30.50 -1.59 3.39
CA ALA A 109 -30.75 -0.37 4.14
C ALA A 109 -30.48 -0.54 5.66
N VAL A 110 -30.74 -1.73 6.22
CA VAL A 110 -30.39 -2.04 7.62
C VAL A 110 -28.88 -1.97 7.83
N PHE A 111 -28.08 -2.60 6.98
CA PHE A 111 -26.63 -2.52 7.06
C PHE A 111 -26.14 -1.07 6.92
N LYS A 112 -26.69 -0.33 5.95
CA LYS A 112 -26.35 1.08 5.75
C LYS A 112 -26.61 1.91 7.01
N ALA A 113 -27.81 1.84 7.56
CA ALA A 113 -28.20 2.58 8.75
C ALA A 113 -27.35 2.21 9.98
N TRP A 114 -27.03 0.93 10.17
CA TRP A 114 -26.17 0.47 11.25
C TRP A 114 -24.74 1.00 11.13
N ILE A 115 -24.14 0.91 9.94
CA ILE A 115 -22.78 1.38 9.70
C ILE A 115 -22.71 2.91 9.89
N ASP A 116 -23.62 3.66 9.28
CA ASP A 116 -23.64 5.14 9.33
C ASP A 116 -23.82 5.70 10.75
N ARG A 117 -24.42 4.90 11.65
CA ARG A 117 -24.54 5.21 13.08
C ARG A 117 -23.33 4.79 13.94
N GLY A 118 -22.27 4.30 13.34
CA GLY A 118 -21.06 3.93 14.04
C GLY A 118 -20.86 2.42 14.22
N ALA A 119 -21.68 1.60 13.58
CA ALA A 119 -21.58 0.13 13.60
C ALA A 119 -21.52 -0.46 15.03
N GLU A 120 -22.36 0.05 15.94
CA GLU A 120 -22.41 -0.42 17.32
C GLU A 120 -22.63 -1.93 17.37
N TRP A 121 -21.74 -2.62 18.10
CA TRP A 121 -21.79 -4.06 18.29
C TRP A 121 -21.59 -4.34 19.79
N PRO A 122 -22.64 -4.80 20.52
CA PRO A 122 -22.58 -5.01 21.97
C PRO A 122 -21.49 -5.99 22.38
N ASP A 123 -20.83 -5.74 23.53
CA ASP A 123 -19.79 -6.63 24.07
C ASP A 123 -20.28 -8.04 24.31
N THR A 124 -21.50 -8.20 24.79
CA THR A 124 -22.16 -9.49 25.03
C THR A 124 -22.34 -10.33 23.76
N LEU A 125 -22.31 -9.70 22.58
CA LEU A 125 -22.48 -10.33 21.26
C LEU A 125 -21.20 -10.29 20.42
N ALA A 126 -20.10 -9.76 20.98
CA ALA A 126 -18.84 -9.56 20.26
C ALA A 126 -18.17 -10.87 19.85
N ASN A 127 -18.49 -11.97 20.53
CA ASN A 127 -17.91 -13.30 20.32
C ASN A 127 -16.37 -13.28 20.37
N GLU A 128 -15.84 -12.46 21.28
CA GLU A 128 -14.39 -12.34 21.49
C GLU A 128 -13.93 -13.37 22.52
N THR A 129 -12.72 -13.87 22.31
CA THR A 129 -12.00 -14.58 23.36
C THR A 129 -11.17 -13.54 24.11
N GLU A 130 -11.36 -13.38 25.39
CA GLU A 130 -10.48 -12.54 26.20
C GLU A 130 -9.08 -13.14 26.16
N LEU A 131 -8.13 -12.38 25.61
CA LEU A 131 -6.73 -12.79 25.61
C LEU A 131 -6.11 -12.41 26.97
N PRO A 132 -5.31 -13.30 27.57
CA PRO A 132 -4.60 -12.96 28.80
C PRO A 132 -3.71 -11.75 28.60
N LEU A 133 -3.58 -10.92 29.63
CA LEU A 133 -2.63 -9.80 29.61
C LEU A 133 -1.19 -10.32 29.47
N PRO A 134 -0.30 -9.56 28.81
CA PRO A 134 1.11 -9.90 28.78
C PRO A 134 1.71 -9.98 30.20
N ASN A 135 2.65 -10.90 30.40
CA ASN A 135 3.44 -10.97 31.62
C ASN A 135 4.35 -9.75 31.71
N PRO A 136 4.30 -8.92 32.77
CA PRO A 136 5.13 -7.71 32.87
C PRO A 136 6.64 -7.97 32.75
N ARG A 137 7.14 -9.11 33.30
CA ARG A 137 8.56 -9.48 33.17
C ARG A 137 8.91 -9.91 31.74
N ALA A 138 7.97 -10.51 31.00
CA ALA A 138 8.18 -10.80 29.58
C ALA A 138 8.26 -9.51 28.74
N VAL A 139 7.46 -8.50 29.08
CA VAL A 139 7.55 -7.16 28.44
C VAL A 139 8.90 -6.52 28.74
N GLU A 140 9.32 -6.51 30.00
CA GLU A 140 10.68 -6.03 30.40
C GLU A 140 11.80 -6.68 29.59
N LEU A 141 11.73 -8.00 29.41
CA LEU A 141 12.71 -8.73 28.59
C LEU A 141 12.72 -8.28 27.13
N VAL A 142 11.56 -7.98 26.55
CA VAL A 142 11.47 -7.46 25.18
C VAL A 142 12.09 -6.05 25.07
N ASP A 143 11.88 -5.21 26.07
CA ASP A 143 12.48 -3.87 26.12
C ASP A 143 14.02 -3.96 26.23
N LEU A 144 14.55 -4.87 27.06
CA LEU A 144 16.00 -5.11 27.18
C LEU A 144 16.62 -5.58 25.85
N LEU A 145 15.95 -6.48 25.13
CA LEU A 145 16.40 -6.92 23.80
C LEU A 145 16.45 -5.75 22.82
N ARG A 146 15.42 -4.93 22.81
CA ARG A 146 15.35 -3.76 21.95
C ARG A 146 16.40 -2.72 22.25
N ASP A 147 16.72 -2.54 23.53
CA ASP A 147 17.75 -1.61 24.01
C ASP A 147 19.17 -2.15 23.85
N ASP A 148 19.34 -3.39 23.35
CA ASP A 148 20.62 -4.11 23.18
C ASP A 148 21.31 -4.40 24.53
N ASP A 149 20.53 -4.47 25.64
CA ASP A 149 21.03 -4.89 26.95
C ASP A 149 20.92 -6.42 27.13
N LEU A 150 21.73 -7.12 26.35
CA LEU A 150 21.79 -8.58 26.41
C LEU A 150 22.34 -9.10 27.74
N HIS A 151 23.13 -8.29 28.49
CA HIS A 151 23.64 -8.70 29.79
C HIS A 151 22.49 -8.84 30.81
N SER A 152 21.68 -7.82 30.97
CA SER A 152 20.52 -7.86 31.88
C SER A 152 19.51 -8.91 31.45
N PHE A 153 19.23 -9.00 30.14
CA PHE A 153 18.36 -10.03 29.57
C PHE A 153 18.82 -11.43 29.94
N MET A 154 20.08 -11.79 29.67
CA MET A 154 20.64 -13.11 29.95
C MET A 154 20.65 -13.45 31.44
N ARG A 155 20.93 -12.49 32.31
CA ARG A 155 20.87 -12.67 33.76
C ARG A 155 19.45 -13.07 34.20
N ILE A 156 18.43 -12.34 33.76
CA ILE A 156 17.03 -12.60 34.14
C ILE A 156 16.57 -13.97 33.64
N VAL A 157 16.88 -14.34 32.41
CA VAL A 157 16.44 -15.64 31.86
C VAL A 157 17.24 -16.82 32.39
N GLN A 158 18.45 -16.61 32.89
CA GLN A 158 19.22 -17.65 33.62
C GLN A 158 18.64 -17.89 35.02
N ASP A 159 18.16 -16.85 35.70
CA ASP A 159 17.49 -16.95 37.01
C ASP A 159 16.08 -17.58 36.87
N ASP A 160 15.35 -17.27 35.81
CA ASP A 160 14.02 -17.79 35.55
C ASP A 160 13.82 -18.12 34.04
N PRO A 161 14.24 -19.28 33.55
CA PRO A 161 14.10 -19.67 32.15
C PRO A 161 12.66 -19.77 31.64
N THR A 162 11.68 -19.91 32.55
CA THR A 162 10.26 -20.02 32.14
C THR A 162 9.76 -18.75 31.45
N LEU A 163 10.40 -17.62 31.73
CA LEU A 163 10.09 -16.33 31.11
C LEU A 163 10.33 -16.31 29.59
N LEU A 164 11.22 -17.18 29.08
CA LEU A 164 11.47 -17.31 27.64
C LEU A 164 10.22 -17.68 26.86
N ASN A 165 9.32 -18.42 27.51
CA ASN A 165 8.05 -18.91 26.93
C ASN A 165 6.81 -18.16 27.46
N ALA A 166 7.02 -17.13 28.30
CA ALA A 166 5.95 -16.34 28.85
C ALA A 166 5.33 -15.45 27.78
N ARG A 167 4.04 -15.14 27.97
CA ARG A 167 3.28 -14.26 27.07
C ARG A 167 3.80 -12.82 27.17
N GLY A 168 4.34 -12.28 26.11
CA GLY A 168 4.71 -10.87 25.92
C GLY A 168 3.70 -10.08 25.10
N PRO A 169 4.14 -8.98 24.45
CA PRO A 169 3.29 -8.15 23.59
C PRO A 169 2.66 -8.99 22.46
N GLU A 170 1.35 -8.84 22.23
CA GLU A 170 0.57 -9.58 21.21
C GLU A 170 0.72 -11.10 21.31
N GLY A 171 0.95 -11.61 22.52
CA GLY A 171 1.18 -13.03 22.76
C GLY A 171 2.55 -13.55 22.33
N SER A 172 3.36 -12.73 21.69
CA SER A 172 4.71 -13.11 21.27
C SER A 172 5.63 -13.27 22.48
N THR A 173 6.40 -14.34 22.52
CA THR A 173 7.29 -14.62 23.67
C THR A 173 8.59 -13.83 23.61
N PRO A 174 9.32 -13.61 24.74
CA PRO A 174 10.67 -13.07 24.74
C PRO A 174 11.62 -13.84 23.81
N PHE A 175 11.45 -15.18 23.69
CA PHE A 175 12.22 -15.98 22.74
C PHE A 175 11.92 -15.60 21.27
N MET A 176 10.65 -15.37 20.92
CA MET A 176 10.31 -14.89 19.57
C MET A 176 10.96 -13.55 19.27
N TYR A 177 10.92 -12.61 20.22
CA TYR A 177 11.61 -11.32 20.08
C TYR A 177 13.15 -11.45 20.06
N ALA A 178 13.75 -12.47 20.71
CA ALA A 178 15.17 -12.70 20.60
C ALA A 178 15.61 -13.02 19.15
N VAL A 179 14.73 -13.58 18.31
CA VAL A 179 15.05 -13.89 16.90
C VAL A 179 15.55 -12.69 16.12
N PRO A 180 14.85 -11.55 16.04
CA PRO A 180 15.31 -10.37 15.31
C PRO A 180 16.41 -9.57 16.04
N TYR A 181 16.50 -9.64 17.39
CA TYR A 181 17.37 -8.77 18.18
C TYR A 181 18.68 -9.40 18.63
N THR A 182 18.89 -10.72 18.44
CA THR A 182 20.13 -11.39 18.90
C THR A 182 20.82 -12.16 17.77
N ASP A 183 22.05 -12.60 18.01
CA ASP A 183 22.76 -13.47 17.10
C ASP A 183 22.39 -14.97 17.28
N THR A 184 22.87 -15.82 16.37
CA THR A 184 22.60 -17.26 16.38
C THR A 184 23.19 -17.96 17.61
N HIS A 185 24.29 -17.46 18.17
CA HIS A 185 24.91 -18.03 19.36
C HIS A 185 24.06 -17.79 20.60
N THR A 186 23.56 -16.57 20.78
CA THR A 186 22.66 -16.23 21.87
C THR A 186 21.37 -17.04 21.75
N LEU A 187 20.80 -17.14 20.53
CA LEU A 187 19.59 -17.90 20.29
C LEU A 187 19.76 -19.40 20.65
N ALA A 188 20.92 -19.99 20.36
CA ALA A 188 21.23 -21.37 20.75
C ALA A 188 21.22 -21.55 22.27
N LYS A 189 21.84 -20.62 23.02
CA LYS A 189 21.80 -20.65 24.49
C LYS A 189 20.37 -20.56 25.04
N LEU A 190 19.50 -19.75 24.41
CA LEU A 190 18.10 -19.65 24.86
C LEU A 190 17.35 -20.96 24.64
N LEU A 191 17.63 -21.67 23.55
CA LEU A 191 17.06 -23.00 23.29
C LEU A 191 17.57 -24.04 24.31
N GLU A 192 18.86 -24.00 24.67
CA GLU A 192 19.44 -24.83 25.72
C GLU A 192 18.81 -24.54 27.10
N LEU A 193 18.41 -23.31 27.38
CA LEU A 193 17.67 -22.90 28.59
C LEU A 193 16.21 -23.30 28.59
N GLY A 194 15.69 -23.90 27.51
CA GLY A 194 14.30 -24.42 27.43
C GLY A 194 13.31 -23.51 26.73
N ALA A 195 13.80 -22.61 25.86
CA ALA A 195 12.89 -21.89 24.95
C ALA A 195 12.20 -22.87 24.00
N ASP A 196 10.89 -22.76 23.85
CA ASP A 196 10.08 -23.58 22.95
C ASP A 196 9.99 -22.92 21.58
N PRO A 197 10.58 -23.47 20.51
CA PRO A 197 10.57 -22.91 19.18
C PRO A 197 9.17 -22.95 18.51
N ASN A 198 8.22 -23.73 19.09
CA ASN A 198 6.88 -23.90 18.57
C ASN A 198 5.80 -23.08 19.31
N LYS A 199 6.20 -22.31 20.34
CA LYS A 199 5.29 -21.31 20.90
C LYS A 199 4.83 -20.34 19.81
N HIS A 200 3.55 -20.04 19.82
CA HIS A 200 2.93 -19.11 18.89
C HIS A 200 2.34 -17.90 19.62
N ASN A 201 2.22 -16.81 18.92
CA ASN A 201 1.56 -15.58 19.37
C ASN A 201 0.05 -15.60 19.07
N ASP A 202 -0.61 -14.45 19.23
CA ASP A 202 -2.06 -14.30 19.03
C ASP A 202 -2.51 -14.48 17.58
N ASP A 203 -1.62 -14.29 16.61
CA ASP A 203 -1.84 -14.54 15.18
C ASP A 203 -1.32 -15.94 14.73
N ASN A 204 -1.05 -16.86 15.67
CA ASN A 204 -0.46 -18.17 15.42
C ASN A 204 0.91 -18.14 14.71
N ALA A 205 1.63 -17.03 14.73
CA ALA A 205 2.99 -16.96 14.21
C ALA A 205 3.98 -17.60 15.18
N THR A 206 5.08 -18.19 14.64
CA THR A 206 6.13 -18.87 15.41
C THR A 206 7.50 -18.20 15.22
N ALA A 207 8.44 -18.54 16.11
CA ALA A 207 9.84 -18.08 16.01
C ALA A 207 10.46 -18.42 14.64
N LEU A 208 10.14 -19.57 14.05
CA LEU A 208 10.65 -19.97 12.73
C LEU A 208 10.15 -19.04 11.60
N MET A 209 8.93 -18.53 11.68
CA MET A 209 8.43 -17.55 10.73
C MET A 209 9.24 -16.25 10.77
N TRP A 210 9.59 -15.77 11.96
CA TRP A 210 10.40 -14.58 12.14
C TRP A 210 11.86 -14.80 11.72
N ALA A 211 12.37 -16.04 11.87
CA ALA A 211 13.71 -16.45 11.45
C ALA A 211 13.85 -16.71 9.95
N ALA A 212 12.77 -16.87 9.19
CA ALA A 212 12.79 -17.29 7.78
C ALA A 212 13.50 -16.32 6.82
N ARG A 213 14.16 -15.30 7.36
CA ARG A 213 15.01 -14.32 6.65
C ARG A 213 16.50 -14.53 6.93
N ASP A 214 16.86 -15.39 7.88
CA ASP A 214 18.22 -15.68 8.29
C ASP A 214 18.46 -17.19 8.22
N PHE A 215 19.46 -17.60 7.43
CA PHE A 215 19.72 -19.03 7.19
C PHE A 215 20.18 -19.75 8.46
N ASP A 216 21.08 -19.14 9.23
CA ASP A 216 21.67 -19.82 10.39
C ASP A 216 20.66 -19.93 11.53
N LYS A 217 19.84 -18.94 11.75
CA LYS A 217 18.71 -18.98 12.71
C LYS A 217 17.63 -19.97 12.27
N THR A 218 17.27 -19.99 10.97
CA THR A 218 16.34 -20.99 10.41
C THR A 218 16.85 -22.41 10.63
N ARG A 219 18.12 -22.65 10.33
CA ARG A 219 18.77 -23.97 10.52
C ARG A 219 18.79 -24.36 12.00
N LEU A 220 19.14 -23.43 12.89
CA LEU A 220 19.16 -23.66 14.33
C LEU A 220 17.77 -24.06 14.86
N LEU A 221 16.74 -23.32 14.54
CA LEU A 221 15.37 -23.58 15.01
C LEU A 221 14.85 -24.94 14.51
N ILE A 222 15.07 -25.26 13.23
CA ILE A 222 14.66 -26.58 12.68
C ILE A 222 15.41 -27.72 13.36
N SER A 223 16.73 -27.57 13.65
CA SER A 223 17.49 -28.59 14.36
C SER A 223 17.04 -28.80 15.82
N HIS A 224 16.26 -27.85 16.38
CA HIS A 224 15.65 -27.94 17.70
C HIS A 224 14.12 -28.23 17.63
N GLY A 225 13.64 -28.76 16.51
CA GLY A 225 12.28 -29.28 16.38
C GLY A 225 11.22 -28.22 16.07
N ALA A 226 11.58 -27.05 15.52
CA ALA A 226 10.60 -26.11 15.01
C ALA A 226 9.78 -26.70 13.85
N ASP A 227 8.47 -26.51 13.87
CA ASP A 227 7.56 -26.99 12.82
C ASP A 227 7.77 -26.18 11.53
N VAL A 228 8.35 -26.84 10.52
CA VAL A 228 8.63 -26.25 9.21
C VAL A 228 7.38 -25.88 8.43
N ASN A 229 6.22 -26.46 8.80
CA ASN A 229 4.92 -26.24 8.18
C ASN A 229 3.93 -25.45 9.06
N ALA A 230 4.41 -24.85 10.16
CA ALA A 230 3.58 -23.98 10.99
C ALA A 230 2.85 -22.93 10.12
N LYS A 231 1.60 -22.63 10.47
CA LYS A 231 0.75 -21.66 9.75
C LYS A 231 0.22 -20.61 10.70
N SER A 232 0.36 -19.36 10.34
CA SER A 232 -0.32 -18.26 11.00
C SER A 232 -1.81 -18.20 10.65
N ASP A 233 -2.57 -17.32 11.32
CA ASP A 233 -3.99 -17.08 11.04
C ASP A 233 -4.23 -16.57 9.61
N ASP A 234 -3.28 -15.83 9.04
CA ASP A 234 -3.29 -15.39 7.63
C ASP A 234 -2.70 -16.49 6.70
N HIS A 235 -2.61 -17.77 7.18
CA HIS A 235 -2.11 -18.92 6.45
C HIS A 235 -0.69 -18.81 5.92
N ARG A 236 0.11 -17.92 6.48
CA ARG A 236 1.53 -17.76 6.12
C ARG A 236 2.34 -18.93 6.67
N THR A 237 3.34 -19.38 5.91
CA THR A 237 4.31 -20.40 6.32
C THR A 237 5.73 -19.87 6.26
N PRO A 238 6.69 -20.48 6.99
CA PRO A 238 8.10 -20.11 6.86
C PRO A 238 8.61 -20.13 5.42
N LEU A 239 8.15 -21.08 4.61
CA LEU A 239 8.51 -21.16 3.19
C LEU A 239 8.01 -19.97 2.37
N MET A 240 6.78 -19.50 2.61
CA MET A 240 6.24 -18.31 1.94
C MET A 240 7.04 -17.05 2.29
N ILE A 241 7.39 -16.90 3.57
CA ILE A 241 8.17 -15.76 4.05
C ILE A 241 9.58 -15.75 3.43
N ALA A 242 10.24 -16.92 3.40
CA ALA A 242 11.56 -17.07 2.78
C ALA A 242 11.50 -16.83 1.26
N ALA A 243 10.47 -17.36 0.57
CA ALA A 243 10.32 -17.25 -0.88
C ALA A 243 10.16 -15.80 -1.36
N ARG A 244 9.54 -14.93 -0.54
CA ARG A 244 9.37 -13.50 -0.84
C ARG A 244 10.69 -12.73 -0.89
N ARG A 245 11.71 -13.20 -0.19
CA ARG A 245 12.97 -12.47 -0.02
C ARG A 245 13.90 -12.73 -1.22
N PRO A 246 14.34 -11.70 -1.97
CA PRO A 246 15.34 -11.87 -3.02
C PRO A 246 16.65 -12.43 -2.47
N GLY A 247 17.22 -13.43 -3.15
CA GLY A 247 18.48 -14.07 -2.76
C GLY A 247 18.37 -15.16 -1.68
N ALA A 248 17.15 -15.47 -1.19
CA ALA A 248 16.95 -16.47 -0.15
C ALA A 248 16.94 -17.93 -0.65
N VAL A 249 17.48 -18.23 -1.83
CA VAL A 249 17.49 -19.59 -2.44
C VAL A 249 17.99 -20.66 -1.46
N LYS A 250 19.04 -20.34 -0.66
CA LYS A 250 19.60 -21.25 0.34
C LYS A 250 18.62 -21.61 1.43
N ILE A 251 17.85 -20.62 1.91
CA ILE A 251 16.81 -20.81 2.94
C ILE A 251 15.66 -21.64 2.37
N VAL A 252 15.14 -21.23 1.19
CA VAL A 252 14.05 -21.92 0.51
C VAL A 252 14.41 -23.39 0.26
N LYS A 253 15.62 -23.65 -0.26
CA LYS A 253 16.12 -25.02 -0.48
C LYS A 253 16.14 -25.81 0.83
N PHE A 254 16.69 -25.22 1.90
CA PHE A 254 16.79 -25.88 3.19
C PHE A 254 15.42 -26.20 3.80
N LEU A 255 14.47 -25.28 3.74
CA LEU A 255 13.09 -25.51 4.18
C LEU A 255 12.44 -26.68 3.40
N LEU A 256 12.57 -26.69 2.06
CA LEU A 256 12.02 -27.77 1.23
C LEU A 256 12.70 -29.12 1.52
N ASP A 257 14.02 -29.14 1.72
CA ASP A 257 14.77 -30.35 2.08
C ASP A 257 14.38 -30.90 3.47
N ASN A 258 13.84 -30.06 4.35
CA ASN A 258 13.30 -30.45 5.65
C ASN A 258 11.77 -30.63 5.66
N GLY A 259 11.14 -30.78 4.51
CA GLY A 259 9.71 -31.15 4.38
C GLY A 259 8.74 -29.98 4.35
N ALA A 260 9.18 -28.76 4.08
CA ALA A 260 8.26 -27.66 3.84
C ALA A 260 7.37 -27.95 2.62
N ASN A 261 6.07 -27.77 2.78
CA ASN A 261 5.09 -28.00 1.72
C ASN A 261 5.13 -26.83 0.68
N PRO A 262 5.46 -27.08 -0.60
CA PRO A 262 5.44 -26.04 -1.62
C PRO A 262 4.03 -25.56 -2.00
N ASN A 263 2.97 -26.31 -1.59
CA ASN A 263 1.57 -25.99 -1.86
C ASN A 263 0.75 -26.02 -0.53
N PRO A 264 1.04 -25.13 0.43
CA PRO A 264 0.47 -25.20 1.78
C PRO A 264 -1.01 -24.86 1.83
N ASN A 265 -1.53 -24.12 0.85
CA ASN A 265 -2.89 -23.57 0.90
C ASN A 265 -3.77 -24.27 -0.12
N THR A 266 -4.73 -24.99 0.41
CA THR A 266 -5.81 -25.63 -0.35
C THR A 266 -7.13 -24.85 -0.31
N VAL A 267 -7.15 -23.69 0.37
CA VAL A 267 -8.35 -22.87 0.57
C VAL A 267 -8.08 -21.46 0.01
N PRO A 268 -9.01 -20.86 -0.75
CA PRO A 268 -8.81 -19.58 -1.42
C PRO A 268 -9.00 -18.38 -0.49
N VAL A 269 -8.32 -18.34 0.66
CA VAL A 269 -8.50 -17.25 1.64
C VAL A 269 -7.36 -16.24 1.63
N ALA A 270 -6.15 -16.68 1.34
CA ALA A 270 -5.08 -15.79 0.92
C ALA A 270 -4.63 -16.34 -0.43
N GLU A 271 -4.82 -15.62 -1.48
CA GLU A 271 -4.42 -15.97 -2.84
C GLU A 271 -2.90 -15.99 -2.98
N SER A 272 -2.18 -16.35 -1.91
CA SER A 272 -0.73 -16.40 -1.88
C SER A 272 -0.21 -17.83 -1.71
N SER A 273 0.83 -18.14 -2.46
CA SER A 273 1.57 -19.41 -2.43
C SER A 273 3.06 -19.13 -2.37
N PRO A 274 3.92 -20.08 -1.97
CA PRO A 274 5.36 -19.90 -2.05
C PRO A 274 5.84 -19.49 -3.45
N LEU A 275 5.17 -19.98 -4.50
CA LEU A 275 5.50 -19.61 -5.88
C LEU A 275 5.11 -18.17 -6.21
N LEU A 276 3.92 -17.70 -5.81
CA LEU A 276 3.51 -16.31 -5.99
C LEU A 276 4.39 -15.37 -5.17
N GLU A 277 4.76 -15.75 -3.95
CA GLU A 277 5.70 -14.97 -3.13
C GLU A 277 7.07 -14.82 -3.81
N ALA A 278 7.61 -15.88 -4.40
CA ALA A 278 8.87 -15.84 -5.14
C ALA A 278 8.79 -14.93 -6.39
N LEU A 279 7.68 -14.98 -7.12
CA LEU A 279 7.41 -14.09 -8.25
C LEU A 279 7.31 -12.64 -7.82
N THR A 280 6.63 -12.38 -6.70
CA THR A 280 6.50 -11.04 -6.12
C THR A 280 7.84 -10.53 -5.56
N GLY A 281 8.72 -11.42 -5.06
CA GLY A 281 10.11 -11.10 -4.72
C GLY A 281 11.01 -10.87 -5.94
N GLY A 282 10.59 -11.31 -7.12
CA GLY A 282 11.33 -11.15 -8.38
C GLY A 282 12.55 -12.07 -8.52
N ASP A 283 12.64 -13.16 -7.74
CA ASP A 283 13.77 -14.07 -7.74
C ASP A 283 13.51 -15.32 -8.60
N GLY A 284 14.00 -15.30 -9.85
CA GLY A 284 13.82 -16.40 -10.79
C GLY A 284 14.49 -17.72 -10.39
N ALA A 285 15.49 -17.68 -9.49
CA ALA A 285 16.13 -18.91 -9.01
C ALA A 285 15.25 -19.61 -7.96
N ILE A 286 14.58 -18.83 -7.10
CA ILE A 286 13.60 -19.36 -6.15
C ILE A 286 12.39 -19.91 -6.92
N VAL A 287 11.88 -19.18 -7.93
CA VAL A 287 10.78 -19.65 -8.80
C VAL A 287 11.13 -20.98 -9.43
N GLU A 288 12.32 -21.12 -10.03
CA GLU A 288 12.76 -22.38 -10.64
C GLU A 288 12.83 -23.52 -9.62
N LEU A 289 13.41 -23.27 -8.44
CA LEU A 289 13.52 -24.25 -7.38
C LEU A 289 12.16 -24.75 -6.90
N LEU A 290 11.21 -23.84 -6.68
CA LEU A 290 9.84 -24.18 -6.27
C LEU A 290 9.12 -25.01 -7.32
N ILE A 291 9.24 -24.65 -8.59
CA ILE A 291 8.67 -25.43 -9.69
C ILE A 291 9.30 -26.82 -9.80
N GLN A 292 10.61 -26.96 -9.58
CA GLN A 292 11.29 -28.26 -9.52
C GLN A 292 10.81 -29.13 -8.36
N ARG A 293 10.32 -28.50 -7.29
CA ARG A 293 9.75 -29.14 -6.11
C ARG A 293 8.22 -29.23 -6.15
N CYS A 294 7.63 -29.24 -7.34
CA CYS A 294 6.21 -29.44 -7.59
C CYS A 294 5.28 -28.33 -7.07
N ALA A 295 5.74 -27.09 -6.97
CA ALA A 295 4.84 -25.95 -6.76
C ALA A 295 3.83 -25.84 -7.91
N ASP A 296 2.56 -25.62 -7.56
CA ASP A 296 1.47 -25.54 -8.54
C ASP A 296 1.48 -24.19 -9.27
N ALA A 297 1.95 -24.19 -10.51
CA ALA A 297 1.99 -23.02 -11.37
C ALA A 297 0.58 -22.59 -11.85
N LYS A 298 -0.37 -23.53 -11.94
CA LYS A 298 -1.72 -23.24 -12.44
C LYS A 298 -2.58 -22.56 -11.36
N ALA A 299 -2.33 -22.84 -10.09
CA ALA A 299 -3.06 -22.22 -8.98
C ALA A 299 -2.81 -20.70 -8.87
N THR A 300 -1.77 -20.18 -9.53
CA THR A 300 -1.38 -18.74 -9.47
C THR A 300 -1.23 -18.14 -10.87
N ALA A 301 -1.86 -18.74 -11.90
CA ALA A 301 -1.50 -18.52 -13.30
C ALA A 301 -1.54 -17.04 -13.73
N ASP A 302 -2.68 -16.36 -13.62
CA ASP A 302 -2.85 -14.98 -14.07
C ASP A 302 -2.04 -13.99 -13.22
N GLN A 303 -2.13 -14.11 -11.90
CA GLN A 303 -1.39 -13.27 -10.96
C GLN A 303 0.12 -13.52 -11.07
N GLY A 304 0.54 -14.78 -11.20
CA GLY A 304 1.93 -15.16 -11.34
C GLY A 304 2.56 -14.60 -12.61
N LEU A 305 1.87 -14.66 -13.76
CA LEU A 305 2.31 -14.03 -15.00
C LEU A 305 2.46 -12.52 -14.84
N ALA A 306 1.45 -11.86 -14.25
CA ALA A 306 1.46 -10.43 -13.99
C ALA A 306 2.64 -10.05 -13.07
N MET A 307 2.81 -10.76 -11.95
CA MET A 307 3.90 -10.50 -11.00
C MET A 307 5.28 -10.70 -11.63
N ALA A 308 5.46 -11.71 -12.47
CA ALA A 308 6.72 -11.91 -13.17
C ALA A 308 7.10 -10.73 -14.08
N VAL A 309 6.12 -10.07 -14.71
CA VAL A 309 6.34 -8.85 -15.50
C VAL A 309 6.65 -7.66 -14.59
N VAL A 310 5.80 -7.44 -13.61
CA VAL A 310 5.89 -6.35 -12.62
C VAL A 310 7.29 -6.30 -11.97
N THR A 311 7.79 -7.45 -11.53
CA THR A 311 9.08 -7.57 -10.81
C THR A 311 10.27 -7.76 -11.75
N LYS A 312 10.03 -7.74 -13.07
CA LYS A 312 11.03 -8.02 -14.12
C LYS A 312 11.68 -9.40 -13.97
N CYS A 313 10.95 -10.37 -13.41
CA CYS A 313 11.38 -11.76 -13.26
C CYS A 313 11.23 -12.53 -14.58
N ARG A 314 12.05 -12.22 -15.59
CA ARG A 314 11.96 -12.83 -16.92
C ARG A 314 12.00 -14.36 -16.86
N LYS A 315 12.91 -14.94 -16.06
CA LYS A 315 13.01 -16.39 -15.89
C LYS A 315 11.71 -16.98 -15.32
N GLY A 316 11.10 -16.33 -14.36
CA GLY A 316 9.80 -16.72 -13.81
C GLY A 316 8.70 -16.69 -14.87
N LEU A 317 8.62 -15.62 -15.65
CA LEU A 317 7.66 -15.48 -16.76
C LEU A 317 7.78 -16.62 -17.79
N GLU A 318 8.99 -16.94 -18.23
CA GLU A 318 9.25 -18.02 -19.20
C GLU A 318 8.93 -19.41 -18.62
N LEU A 319 9.22 -19.63 -17.33
CA LEU A 319 8.92 -20.91 -16.66
C LEU A 319 7.42 -21.12 -16.50
N LEU A 320 6.66 -20.07 -16.17
CA LEU A 320 5.20 -20.12 -16.09
C LEU A 320 4.57 -20.33 -17.47
N ALA A 321 5.02 -19.61 -18.50
CA ALA A 321 4.48 -19.70 -19.85
C ALA A 321 4.58 -21.10 -20.44
N ARG A 322 5.51 -21.94 -19.98
CA ARG A 322 5.63 -23.36 -20.41
C ARG A 322 4.62 -24.28 -19.71
N ARG A 323 3.85 -23.80 -18.72
CA ARG A 323 2.98 -24.63 -17.87
C ARG A 323 1.54 -24.18 -17.83
N ILE A 324 1.30 -22.95 -18.25
CA ILE A 324 -0.03 -22.35 -18.30
C ILE A 324 -0.54 -22.45 -19.74
N ASP A 325 -1.73 -23.00 -19.93
CA ASP A 325 -2.32 -23.23 -21.25
C ASP A 325 -3.60 -22.39 -21.44
N ASP A 326 -4.18 -21.81 -20.38
CA ASP A 326 -5.43 -21.07 -20.49
C ASP A 326 -5.19 -19.63 -21.02
N LYS A 327 -5.81 -19.34 -22.17
CA LYS A 327 -5.75 -18.01 -22.82
C LYS A 327 -6.30 -16.89 -21.92
N LYS A 328 -7.22 -17.21 -21.00
CA LYS A 328 -7.80 -16.22 -20.09
C LYS A 328 -6.74 -15.68 -19.12
N ASP A 329 -5.85 -16.55 -18.63
CA ASP A 329 -4.78 -16.13 -17.71
C ASP A 329 -3.82 -15.16 -18.42
N TYR A 330 -3.47 -15.43 -19.68
CA TYR A 330 -2.64 -14.54 -20.47
C TYR A 330 -3.34 -13.21 -20.81
N THR A 331 -4.67 -13.24 -21.03
CA THR A 331 -5.46 -12.03 -21.26
C THR A 331 -5.50 -11.16 -20.01
N SER A 332 -5.78 -11.76 -18.85
CA SER A 332 -5.76 -11.05 -17.55
C SER A 332 -4.39 -10.44 -17.26
N ALA A 333 -3.32 -11.22 -17.46
CA ALA A 333 -1.96 -10.73 -17.27
C ALA A 333 -1.59 -9.59 -18.24
N LEU A 334 -2.01 -9.67 -19.52
CA LEU A 334 -1.78 -8.62 -20.52
C LEU A 334 -2.46 -7.29 -20.10
N GLN A 335 -3.70 -7.35 -19.62
CA GLN A 335 -4.43 -6.18 -19.12
C GLN A 335 -3.71 -5.51 -17.95
N GLN A 336 -3.23 -6.31 -16.99
CA GLN A 336 -2.55 -5.81 -15.81
C GLN A 336 -1.15 -5.26 -16.10
N THR A 337 -0.49 -5.67 -17.18
CA THR A 337 0.94 -5.45 -17.38
C THR A 337 1.32 -4.58 -18.58
N ALA A 338 0.37 -4.23 -19.43
CA ALA A 338 0.63 -3.39 -20.61
C ALA A 338 1.21 -2.00 -20.26
N ILE A 339 0.89 -1.49 -19.07
CA ILE A 339 1.40 -0.22 -18.54
C ILE A 339 2.92 -0.24 -18.27
N PHE A 340 3.50 -1.43 -17.99
CA PHE A 340 4.92 -1.57 -17.61
C PHE A 340 5.90 -1.46 -18.79
N GLY A 341 5.39 -1.43 -20.02
CA GLY A 341 6.22 -1.20 -21.19
C GLY A 341 7.16 -2.34 -21.55
N ASP A 342 6.88 -3.58 -21.13
CA ASP A 342 7.67 -4.76 -21.50
C ASP A 342 7.15 -5.40 -22.79
N ALA A 343 7.74 -5.02 -23.93
CA ALA A 343 7.36 -5.56 -25.23
C ALA A 343 7.62 -7.07 -25.37
N HIS A 344 8.57 -7.66 -24.62
CA HIS A 344 8.80 -9.10 -24.62
C HIS A 344 7.65 -9.83 -23.93
N ALA A 345 7.23 -9.35 -22.77
CA ALA A 345 6.11 -9.91 -22.03
C ALA A 345 4.81 -9.81 -22.83
N ILE A 346 4.52 -8.63 -23.41
CA ILE A 346 3.33 -8.43 -24.26
C ILE A 346 3.33 -9.40 -25.44
N ARG A 347 4.48 -9.59 -26.11
CA ARG A 347 4.61 -10.53 -27.22
C ARG A 347 4.32 -11.95 -26.76
N LEU A 348 4.92 -12.39 -25.66
CA LEU A 348 4.73 -13.73 -25.10
C LEU A 348 3.24 -13.98 -24.80
N MET A 349 2.55 -13.04 -24.15
CA MET A 349 1.13 -13.18 -23.85
C MET A 349 0.26 -13.27 -25.10
N LEU A 350 0.52 -12.42 -26.10
CA LEU A 350 -0.20 -12.44 -27.37
C LEU A 350 0.10 -13.70 -28.18
N ASP A 351 1.32 -14.26 -28.12
CA ASP A 351 1.70 -15.53 -28.80
C ASP A 351 1.00 -16.74 -28.14
N HIS A 352 0.64 -16.64 -26.84
CA HIS A 352 -0.19 -17.65 -26.16
C HIS A 352 -1.69 -17.37 -26.25
N GLY A 353 -2.11 -16.42 -27.10
CA GLY A 353 -3.50 -16.18 -27.46
C GLY A 353 -4.27 -15.25 -26.55
N ALA A 354 -3.57 -14.36 -25.81
CA ALA A 354 -4.22 -13.27 -25.09
C ALA A 354 -5.05 -12.41 -26.05
N ASP A 355 -6.25 -12.01 -25.63
CA ASP A 355 -7.10 -11.10 -26.38
C ASP A 355 -6.57 -9.66 -26.26
N VAL A 356 -6.09 -9.12 -27.37
CA VAL A 356 -5.52 -7.77 -27.46
C VAL A 356 -6.55 -6.65 -27.21
N ASN A 357 -7.85 -6.96 -27.38
CA ASN A 357 -8.97 -6.02 -27.26
C ASN A 357 -9.84 -6.27 -26.03
N ALA A 358 -9.47 -7.21 -25.17
CA ALA A 358 -10.23 -7.49 -23.98
C ALA A 358 -10.30 -6.25 -23.07
N PHE A 359 -11.51 -5.97 -22.58
CA PHE A 359 -11.72 -4.99 -21.52
C PHE A 359 -11.50 -5.64 -20.17
N ASP A 360 -10.77 -4.98 -19.28
CA ASP A 360 -10.64 -5.40 -17.91
C ASP A 360 -11.92 -5.04 -17.09
N PRO A 361 -12.01 -5.44 -15.81
CA PRO A 361 -13.15 -5.08 -14.96
C PRO A 361 -13.38 -3.58 -14.81
N THR A 362 -12.34 -2.75 -15.05
CA THR A 362 -12.47 -1.28 -15.03
C THR A 362 -12.92 -0.71 -16.38
N GLY A 363 -13.09 -1.53 -17.43
CA GLY A 363 -13.54 -1.11 -18.75
C GLY A 363 -12.43 -0.59 -19.67
N ARG A 364 -11.16 -0.96 -19.45
CA ARG A 364 -10.00 -0.51 -20.21
C ARG A 364 -9.34 -1.62 -20.99
N THR A 365 -8.73 -1.27 -22.12
CA THR A 365 -7.98 -2.20 -22.98
C THR A 365 -6.47 -2.14 -22.70
N PRO A 366 -5.68 -3.17 -23.09
CA PRO A 366 -4.22 -3.13 -22.98
C PRO A 366 -3.59 -1.91 -23.67
N LEU A 367 -4.14 -1.48 -24.83
CA LEU A 367 -3.65 -0.28 -25.52
C LEU A 367 -3.82 1.01 -24.70
N MET A 368 -4.92 1.14 -23.96
CA MET A 368 -5.13 2.29 -23.05
C MET A 368 -4.11 2.31 -21.93
N TYR A 369 -3.79 1.13 -21.35
CA TYR A 369 -2.74 1.01 -20.33
C TYR A 369 -1.35 1.31 -20.86
N ALA A 370 -1.01 0.87 -22.06
CA ALA A 370 0.27 1.24 -22.70
C ALA A 370 0.33 2.75 -23.01
N ALA A 371 -0.81 3.36 -23.37
CA ALA A 371 -0.90 4.79 -23.71
C ALA A 371 -0.78 5.71 -22.47
N VAL A 372 -1.20 5.23 -21.30
CA VAL A 372 -1.11 6.00 -20.05
C VAL A 372 0.32 6.06 -19.52
N SER A 373 1.16 5.09 -19.83
CA SER A 373 2.47 4.91 -19.22
C SER A 373 3.42 6.09 -19.43
N ASP A 374 4.01 6.63 -18.37
CA ASP A 374 5.05 7.66 -18.43
C ASP A 374 6.40 7.12 -18.96
N LEU A 375 6.53 5.80 -19.10
CA LEU A 375 7.65 5.14 -19.79
C LEU A 375 7.62 5.39 -21.30
N LEU A 376 6.50 5.91 -21.84
CA LEU A 376 6.28 6.18 -23.26
C LEU A 376 6.60 4.97 -24.16
N PRO A 377 6.01 3.79 -23.94
CA PRO A 377 6.46 2.52 -24.50
C PRO A 377 6.02 2.36 -25.96
N THR A 378 6.66 3.10 -26.87
CA THR A 378 6.30 3.11 -28.31
C THR A 378 6.36 1.72 -28.94
N ASP A 379 7.29 0.85 -28.52
CA ASP A 379 7.41 -0.50 -29.08
C ASP A 379 6.29 -1.42 -28.62
N CYS A 380 5.79 -1.22 -27.40
CA CYS A 380 4.59 -1.91 -26.89
C CYS A 380 3.35 -1.49 -27.67
N VAL A 381 3.16 -0.17 -27.84
CA VAL A 381 2.05 0.40 -28.60
C VAL A 381 2.07 -0.12 -30.06
N LYS A 382 3.24 -0.09 -30.74
CA LYS A 382 3.40 -0.65 -32.09
C LYS A 382 3.03 -2.14 -32.15
N LEU A 383 3.47 -2.91 -31.14
CA LEU A 383 3.21 -4.34 -31.07
C LEU A 383 1.70 -4.63 -30.90
N LEU A 384 1.03 -3.93 -29.97
CA LEU A 384 -0.41 -4.07 -29.76
C LEU A 384 -1.19 -3.73 -31.02
N LEU A 385 -0.89 -2.58 -31.67
CA LEU A 385 -1.52 -2.18 -32.93
C LEU A 385 -1.28 -3.20 -34.07
N LYS A 386 -0.04 -3.71 -34.19
CA LYS A 386 0.30 -4.77 -35.18
C LYS A 386 -0.50 -6.05 -34.95
N ARG A 387 -0.84 -6.34 -33.71
CA ARG A 387 -1.64 -7.51 -33.29
C ARG A 387 -3.16 -7.25 -33.32
N GLY A 388 -3.61 -6.12 -33.86
CA GLY A 388 -5.01 -5.81 -34.08
C GLY A 388 -5.71 -5.10 -32.89
N ALA A 389 -4.96 -4.39 -32.06
CA ALA A 389 -5.58 -3.54 -31.04
C ALA A 389 -6.45 -2.46 -31.69
N ASP A 390 -7.68 -2.34 -31.24
CA ASP A 390 -8.60 -1.27 -31.66
C ASP A 390 -8.10 0.07 -31.13
N VAL A 391 -7.59 0.90 -32.06
CA VAL A 391 -7.00 2.21 -31.73
C VAL A 391 -8.05 3.21 -31.24
N ASN A 392 -9.33 2.97 -31.52
CA ASN A 392 -10.45 3.83 -31.18
C ASN A 392 -11.41 3.20 -30.14
N ALA A 393 -10.99 2.13 -29.48
CA ALA A 393 -11.73 1.59 -28.34
C ALA A 393 -11.96 2.68 -27.29
N ILE A 394 -13.15 2.69 -26.68
CA ILE A 394 -13.59 3.70 -25.73
C ILE A 394 -13.59 3.10 -24.32
N ASP A 395 -13.00 3.80 -23.35
CA ASP A 395 -13.04 3.46 -21.93
C ASP A 395 -14.50 3.38 -21.44
N LYS A 396 -14.87 2.23 -20.89
CA LYS A 396 -16.20 1.92 -20.38
C LYS A 396 -16.36 2.21 -18.88
N HIS A 397 -15.33 2.69 -18.21
CA HIS A 397 -15.34 2.95 -16.78
C HIS A 397 -16.25 4.13 -16.43
N GLN A 398 -17.47 3.84 -15.96
CA GLN A 398 -18.52 4.84 -15.77
C GLN A 398 -18.29 5.82 -14.62
N LYS A 399 -17.37 5.50 -13.68
CA LYS A 399 -17.18 6.25 -12.42
C LYS A 399 -15.87 7.04 -12.37
N SER A 400 -15.03 6.97 -13.39
CA SER A 400 -13.82 7.81 -13.48
C SER A 400 -14.09 9.06 -14.32
N GLY A 401 -13.33 10.11 -14.06
CA GLY A 401 -13.36 11.31 -14.90
C GLY A 401 -12.98 11.04 -16.36
N ASP A 402 -12.48 9.85 -16.67
CA ASP A 402 -11.99 9.41 -17.98
C ASP A 402 -13.00 8.58 -18.78
N ALA A 403 -14.24 8.43 -18.30
CA ALA A 403 -15.28 7.68 -19.01
C ALA A 403 -15.46 8.21 -20.43
N GLY A 404 -15.34 7.32 -21.42
CA GLY A 404 -15.45 7.65 -22.85
C GLY A 404 -14.13 8.07 -23.52
N TYR A 405 -12.99 8.05 -22.81
CA TYR A 405 -11.70 8.35 -23.40
C TYR A 405 -11.20 7.21 -24.28
N THR A 406 -10.49 7.57 -25.34
CA THR A 406 -9.68 6.63 -26.18
C THR A 406 -8.24 6.58 -25.68
N ALA A 407 -7.47 5.62 -26.19
CA ALA A 407 -6.03 5.58 -25.92
C ALA A 407 -5.31 6.89 -26.30
N LEU A 408 -5.81 7.61 -27.33
CA LEU A 408 -5.27 8.91 -27.74
C LEU A 408 -5.58 10.01 -26.70
N ASP A 409 -6.79 10.05 -26.15
CA ASP A 409 -7.17 11.02 -25.13
C ASP A 409 -6.28 10.86 -23.88
N ILE A 410 -6.10 9.61 -23.46
CA ILE A 410 -5.25 9.25 -22.33
C ILE A 410 -3.78 9.64 -22.59
N ALA A 411 -3.24 9.31 -23.76
CA ALA A 411 -1.85 9.64 -24.10
C ALA A 411 -1.59 11.15 -24.16
N LYS A 412 -2.57 11.96 -24.61
CA LYS A 412 -2.47 13.42 -24.68
C LYS A 412 -2.28 14.11 -23.33
N GLN A 413 -2.64 13.45 -22.23
CA GLN A 413 -2.38 13.97 -20.87
C GLN A 413 -0.88 14.14 -20.61
N ASN A 414 -0.02 13.41 -21.31
CA ASN A 414 1.44 13.51 -21.27
C ASN A 414 2.02 14.53 -22.29
N GLY A 415 1.17 15.31 -22.95
CA GLY A 415 1.57 16.25 -23.99
C GLY A 415 1.81 15.55 -25.36
N ASN A 416 2.54 16.23 -26.25
CA ASN A 416 2.77 15.73 -27.61
C ASN A 416 3.94 14.71 -27.67
N THR A 417 3.72 13.55 -27.09
CA THR A 417 4.72 12.47 -26.97
C THR A 417 4.89 11.64 -28.25
N PRO A 418 5.93 10.82 -28.35
CA PRO A 418 6.07 9.82 -29.45
C PRO A 418 4.88 8.85 -29.51
N VAL A 419 4.26 8.49 -28.37
CA VAL A 419 3.07 7.64 -28.31
C VAL A 419 1.89 8.34 -28.97
N VAL A 420 1.63 9.63 -28.67
CA VAL A 420 0.59 10.43 -29.30
C VAL A 420 0.76 10.47 -30.82
N LYS A 421 1.98 10.74 -31.30
CA LYS A 421 2.30 10.77 -32.75
C LYS A 421 2.04 9.41 -33.40
N LEU A 422 2.39 8.33 -32.72
CA LEU A 422 2.17 6.97 -33.22
C LEU A 422 0.68 6.63 -33.32
N LEU A 423 -0.11 6.94 -32.28
CA LEU A 423 -1.55 6.71 -32.28
C LEU A 423 -2.24 7.49 -33.38
N LEU A 424 -1.92 8.78 -33.55
CA LEU A 424 -2.47 9.61 -34.65
C LEU A 424 -2.13 9.02 -36.03
N LYS A 425 -0.88 8.58 -36.24
CA LYS A 425 -0.46 7.91 -37.49
C LYS A 425 -1.23 6.61 -37.73
N SER A 426 -1.69 5.95 -36.70
CA SER A 426 -2.47 4.71 -36.77
C SER A 426 -4.00 4.93 -36.85
N GLY A 427 -4.45 6.17 -37.08
CA GLY A 427 -5.86 6.49 -37.26
C GLY A 427 -6.63 6.70 -35.94
N ALA A 428 -5.95 7.00 -34.84
CA ALA A 428 -6.63 7.32 -33.58
C ALA A 428 -7.37 8.65 -33.66
N HIS A 429 -8.59 8.65 -33.11
CA HIS A 429 -9.40 9.86 -32.93
C HIS A 429 -9.60 10.13 -31.44
N ALA A 430 -9.56 11.40 -31.05
CA ALA A 430 -9.95 11.81 -29.72
C ALA A 430 -11.47 11.80 -29.58
N ASN A 431 -11.96 11.26 -28.46
CA ASN A 431 -13.41 11.21 -28.14
C ASN A 431 -13.71 11.90 -26.80
N GLY A 432 -12.68 12.54 -26.21
CA GLY A 432 -12.78 13.16 -24.90
C GLY A 432 -13.83 14.26 -24.86
N ARG A 433 -14.55 14.32 -23.75
CA ARG A 433 -15.40 15.47 -23.44
C ARG A 433 -14.53 16.71 -23.28
N PRO A 434 -14.99 17.91 -23.72
CA PRO A 434 -14.31 19.14 -23.34
C PRO A 434 -14.20 19.17 -21.81
N GLU A 435 -12.96 19.30 -21.32
CA GLU A 435 -12.75 19.46 -19.88
C GLU A 435 -13.47 20.72 -19.44
N THR A 436 -14.28 20.62 -18.40
CA THR A 436 -14.80 21.82 -17.75
C THR A 436 -13.60 22.56 -17.16
N PRO A 437 -13.26 23.77 -17.65
CA PRO A 437 -12.12 24.48 -17.09
C PRO A 437 -12.36 24.69 -15.61
N VAL A 438 -11.41 24.24 -14.79
CA VAL A 438 -11.40 24.62 -13.38
C VAL A 438 -11.16 26.11 -13.35
N ALA A 439 -12.09 26.86 -12.80
CA ALA A 439 -11.93 28.31 -12.65
C ALA A 439 -10.85 28.58 -11.59
N LEU A 440 -9.59 28.64 -12.02
CA LEU A 440 -8.46 28.93 -11.16
C LEU A 440 -8.40 30.45 -10.90
N LYS A 441 -8.41 30.82 -9.63
CA LYS A 441 -8.23 32.20 -9.19
C LYS A 441 -6.90 32.28 -8.47
N SER A 442 -5.86 32.68 -9.20
CA SER A 442 -4.54 32.85 -8.63
C SER A 442 -4.47 34.06 -7.70
N ARG A 443 -3.81 33.88 -6.58
CA ARG A 443 -3.58 34.93 -5.60
C ARG A 443 -2.38 35.77 -6.02
N HIS A 444 -2.59 37.06 -6.23
CA HIS A 444 -1.51 37.99 -6.60
C HIS A 444 -0.87 38.61 -5.36
N ASN A 445 0.44 38.87 -5.41
CA ASN A 445 1.21 39.57 -4.36
C ASN A 445 1.26 38.89 -2.99
N ASN A 446 1.35 37.56 -2.94
CA ASN A 446 1.50 36.84 -1.67
C ASN A 446 2.97 36.83 -1.20
N THR A 447 3.17 36.90 0.12
CA THR A 447 4.50 36.71 0.71
C THR A 447 4.75 35.22 0.95
N LEU A 448 6.04 34.82 1.00
CA LEU A 448 6.42 33.43 1.33
C LEU A 448 5.72 32.92 2.60
N ARG A 449 5.73 33.73 3.66
CA ARG A 449 5.15 33.35 4.95
C ARG A 449 3.63 33.20 4.89
N ASN A 450 2.94 34.10 4.23
CA ASN A 450 1.48 34.02 4.08
C ASN A 450 1.09 32.82 3.21
N ALA A 451 1.83 32.62 2.08
CA ALA A 451 1.57 31.50 1.18
C ALA A 451 1.64 30.13 1.91
N VAL A 452 2.64 29.95 2.76
CA VAL A 452 2.74 28.74 3.58
C VAL A 452 1.63 28.71 4.63
N GLN A 453 1.44 29.79 5.43
CA GLN A 453 0.46 29.78 6.52
C GLN A 453 -0.97 29.48 6.05
N ASP A 454 -1.36 29.99 4.87
CA ASP A 454 -2.71 29.80 4.33
C ASP A 454 -2.94 28.36 3.83
N SER A 455 -1.89 27.63 3.45
CA SER A 455 -1.98 26.24 2.99
C SER A 455 -2.11 25.22 4.12
N LEU A 456 -1.53 25.49 5.30
CA LEU A 456 -1.45 24.51 6.39
C LEU A 456 -2.82 24.02 6.90
N PRO A 457 -3.84 24.87 7.11
CA PRO A 457 -5.16 24.40 7.56
C PRO A 457 -5.86 23.49 6.54
N LEU A 458 -5.63 23.71 5.24
CA LEU A 458 -6.18 22.86 4.18
C LEU A 458 -5.58 21.46 4.24
N LEU A 459 -4.25 21.38 4.41
CA LEU A 459 -3.52 20.13 4.54
C LEU A 459 -4.00 19.36 5.78
N GLN A 460 -4.00 19.98 6.96
CA GLN A 460 -4.42 19.32 8.20
C GLN A 460 -5.88 18.84 8.15
N LYS A 461 -6.77 19.61 7.51
CA LYS A 461 -8.17 19.21 7.32
C LYS A 461 -8.28 18.00 6.38
N ALA A 462 -7.54 18.00 5.27
CA ALA A 462 -7.56 16.90 4.30
C ALA A 462 -7.03 15.60 4.91
N ASP A 463 -5.93 15.68 5.67
CA ASP A 463 -5.36 14.57 6.43
C ASP A 463 -6.36 13.97 7.42
N ALA A 464 -6.96 14.79 8.28
CA ALA A 464 -7.95 14.33 9.24
C ALA A 464 -9.19 13.69 8.59
N ASN A 465 -9.67 14.26 7.48
CA ASN A 465 -10.80 13.70 6.74
C ASN A 465 -10.45 12.42 5.98
N PHE A 466 -9.21 12.30 5.48
CA PHE A 466 -8.76 11.08 4.84
C PHE A 466 -8.83 9.91 5.82
N THR A 467 -8.22 10.02 6.98
CA THR A 467 -8.20 8.96 8.00
C THR A 467 -9.60 8.61 8.50
N LYS A 468 -10.44 9.63 8.73
CA LYS A 468 -11.84 9.45 9.14
C LYS A 468 -12.66 8.69 8.10
N ASN A 469 -12.49 9.01 6.81
CA ASN A 469 -13.32 8.47 5.74
C ASN A 469 -12.84 7.09 5.26
N THR A 470 -11.55 6.78 5.38
CA THR A 470 -10.99 5.55 4.84
C THR A 470 -10.61 4.53 5.89
N ALA A 471 -10.48 4.93 7.16
CA ALA A 471 -9.87 4.14 8.23
C ALA A 471 -8.50 3.54 7.80
N CYS A 472 -7.80 4.25 6.91
CA CYS A 472 -6.53 3.84 6.33
C CYS A 472 -5.54 4.99 6.43
N PHE A 473 -4.26 4.72 6.32
CA PHE A 473 -3.23 5.72 6.17
C PHE A 473 -2.79 5.83 4.70
N SER A 474 -2.33 7.00 4.31
CA SER A 474 -1.90 7.30 2.94
C SER A 474 -0.44 7.72 2.91
N CYS A 475 0.29 7.22 1.92
CA CYS A 475 1.68 7.63 1.70
C CYS A 475 1.82 9.13 1.41
N HIS A 476 0.88 9.75 0.71
CA HIS A 476 1.00 11.14 0.26
C HIS A 476 0.06 12.12 0.97
N ASN A 477 -1.05 11.69 1.54
CA ASN A 477 -1.92 12.59 2.29
C ASN A 477 -1.49 12.73 3.76
N ASN A 478 -1.14 11.63 4.44
CA ASN A 478 -0.74 11.69 5.85
C ASN A 478 0.75 11.98 6.01
N SER A 479 1.61 11.26 5.25
CA SER A 479 3.05 11.28 5.50
C SER A 479 3.73 12.53 4.95
N MET A 480 3.40 12.97 3.72
CA MET A 480 4.00 14.19 3.16
C MET A 480 3.46 15.45 3.83
N GLU A 481 2.20 15.43 4.26
CA GLU A 481 1.65 16.51 5.08
C GLU A 481 2.34 16.60 6.43
N ALA A 482 2.58 15.47 7.12
CA ALA A 482 3.35 15.44 8.36
C ALA A 482 4.75 16.06 8.18
N VAL A 483 5.43 15.77 7.05
CA VAL A 483 6.72 16.42 6.73
C VAL A 483 6.57 17.93 6.56
N ALA A 484 5.54 18.39 5.84
CA ALA A 484 5.29 19.82 5.64
C ALA A 484 4.96 20.53 6.98
N ILE A 485 4.11 19.92 7.80
CA ILE A 485 3.71 20.44 9.13
C ILE A 485 4.92 20.49 10.07
N GLY A 486 5.70 19.41 10.19
CA GLY A 486 6.90 19.36 11.03
C GLY A 486 7.94 20.41 10.63
N LEU A 487 8.13 20.62 9.33
CA LEU A 487 9.02 21.65 8.81
C LEU A 487 8.49 23.06 9.10
N ALA A 488 7.21 23.32 8.88
CA ALA A 488 6.56 24.61 9.17
C ALA A 488 6.63 24.94 10.66
N ARG A 489 6.39 23.96 11.55
CA ARG A 489 6.54 24.12 13.01
C ARG A 489 7.95 24.58 13.39
N LYS A 490 8.99 23.99 12.80
CA LYS A 490 10.40 24.39 13.04
C LYS A 490 10.69 25.83 12.62
N ARG A 491 9.93 26.38 11.67
CA ARG A 491 10.04 27.76 11.17
C ARG A 491 9.07 28.74 11.84
N GLY A 492 8.38 28.31 12.91
CA GLY A 492 7.50 29.14 13.74
C GLY A 492 6.18 29.53 13.08
N PHE A 493 5.63 28.65 12.24
CA PHE A 493 4.26 28.77 11.74
C PHE A 493 3.25 28.31 12.79
N ARG A 494 2.03 28.80 12.67
CA ARG A 494 0.91 28.33 13.51
C ARG A 494 0.40 27.00 12.96
N ILE A 495 0.37 26.01 13.82
CA ILE A 495 -0.08 24.64 13.54
C ILE A 495 -1.27 24.32 14.46
N ASP A 496 -2.25 23.61 13.97
CA ASP A 496 -3.24 22.92 14.81
C ASP A 496 -2.57 21.66 15.40
N GLU A 497 -2.02 21.80 16.61
CA GLU A 497 -1.29 20.72 17.28
C GLU A 497 -2.21 19.60 17.75
N GLN A 498 -3.50 19.86 17.94
CA GLN A 498 -4.46 18.82 18.29
C GLN A 498 -4.66 17.88 17.12
N THR A 499 -4.88 18.41 15.92
CA THR A 499 -4.99 17.63 14.68
C THR A 499 -3.67 16.90 14.38
N ALA A 500 -2.53 17.58 14.42
CA ALA A 500 -1.22 16.96 14.17
C ALA A 500 -0.95 15.78 15.11
N SER A 501 -1.15 15.96 16.42
CA SER A 501 -0.97 14.89 17.42
C SER A 501 -1.95 13.73 17.24
N ALA A 502 -3.19 13.99 16.80
CA ALA A 502 -4.16 12.94 16.51
C ALA A 502 -3.72 12.09 15.32
N GLN A 503 -3.16 12.71 14.28
CA GLN A 503 -2.66 11.99 13.10
C GLN A 503 -1.40 11.16 13.42
N VAL A 504 -0.49 11.67 14.25
CA VAL A 504 0.66 10.88 14.72
C VAL A 504 0.19 9.64 15.46
N ARG A 505 -0.75 9.78 16.41
CA ARG A 505 -1.31 8.63 17.13
C ARG A 505 -1.97 7.62 16.19
N PHE A 506 -2.77 8.09 15.23
CA PHE A 506 -3.40 7.24 14.23
C PHE A 506 -2.37 6.42 13.45
N ASN A 507 -1.31 7.06 12.96
CA ASN A 507 -0.24 6.39 12.20
C ASN A 507 0.55 5.39 13.06
N ALA A 508 0.81 5.73 14.33
CA ALA A 508 1.48 4.84 15.27
C ALA A 508 0.63 3.58 15.59
N GLU A 509 -0.67 3.77 15.90
CA GLU A 509 -1.60 2.67 16.11
C GLU A 509 -1.77 1.79 14.85
N ALA A 510 -1.70 2.39 13.66
CA ALA A 510 -1.72 1.64 12.40
C ALA A 510 -0.49 0.73 12.28
N LEU A 511 0.71 1.24 12.57
CA LEU A 511 1.93 0.42 12.60
C LEU A 511 1.85 -0.69 13.65
N GLU A 512 1.35 -0.39 14.85
CA GLU A 512 1.15 -1.39 15.91
C GLU A 512 0.28 -2.54 15.43
N SER A 513 -0.85 -2.24 14.77
CA SER A 513 -1.77 -3.25 14.23
C SER A 513 -1.16 -4.15 13.16
N LEU A 514 -0.01 -3.76 12.62
CA LEU A 514 0.72 -4.45 11.54
C LEU A 514 2.02 -5.10 12.01
N ARG A 515 2.43 -4.92 13.27
CA ARG A 515 3.74 -5.35 13.78
C ARG A 515 4.02 -6.82 13.52
N ASP A 516 3.12 -7.71 13.94
CA ASP A 516 3.31 -9.14 13.74
C ASP A 516 3.34 -9.53 12.25
N LYS A 517 2.51 -8.90 11.43
CA LYS A 517 2.52 -9.09 9.96
C LYS A 517 3.86 -8.68 9.34
N MET A 518 4.44 -7.58 9.80
CA MET A 518 5.78 -7.14 9.38
C MET A 518 6.85 -8.18 9.74
N HIS A 519 6.76 -8.81 10.90
CA HIS A 519 7.64 -9.93 11.26
C HIS A 519 7.39 -11.17 10.38
N GLN A 520 6.17 -11.42 9.95
CA GLN A 520 5.81 -12.47 8.99
C GLN A 520 6.12 -12.11 7.52
N GLY A 521 6.74 -10.95 7.26
CA GLY A 521 7.23 -10.57 5.94
C GLY A 521 6.23 -9.91 5.01
N TYR A 522 5.11 -9.38 5.50
CA TYR A 522 4.11 -8.68 4.70
C TYR A 522 3.39 -7.60 5.52
N VAL A 523 2.55 -6.79 4.87
CA VAL A 523 1.72 -5.76 5.51
C VAL A 523 0.25 -5.95 5.12
N PHE A 524 -0.01 -5.99 3.81
CA PHE A 524 -1.36 -6.13 3.27
C PHE A 524 -1.48 -7.43 2.49
N PRO A 525 -2.33 -8.39 2.89
CA PRO A 525 -2.48 -9.67 2.19
C PRO A 525 -2.84 -9.51 0.70
N GLU A 526 -3.67 -8.52 0.38
CA GLU A 526 -4.21 -8.30 -0.95
C GLU A 526 -3.37 -7.32 -1.81
N ALA A 527 -2.46 -6.57 -1.19
CA ALA A 527 -1.69 -5.50 -1.84
C ALA A 527 -0.26 -5.39 -1.31
N ASP A 528 0.35 -6.51 -0.95
CA ASP A 528 1.66 -6.53 -0.28
C ASP A 528 2.81 -5.95 -1.12
N MET A 529 2.63 -5.84 -2.44
CA MET A 529 3.57 -5.14 -3.31
C MET A 529 3.77 -3.65 -2.94
N PHE A 530 2.78 -3.04 -2.27
CA PHE A 530 2.83 -1.64 -1.85
C PHE A 530 3.42 -1.43 -0.44
N SER A 531 3.68 -2.51 0.29
CA SER A 531 4.03 -2.45 1.70
C SER A 531 5.27 -1.61 2.00
N ASP A 532 6.37 -1.84 1.28
CA ASP A 532 7.63 -1.14 1.54
C ASP A 532 7.53 0.35 1.24
N PHE A 533 6.79 0.70 0.19
CA PHE A 533 6.54 2.07 -0.23
C PHE A 533 5.73 2.82 0.84
N VAL A 534 4.64 2.24 1.28
CA VAL A 534 3.78 2.83 2.30
C VAL A 534 4.53 2.99 3.62
N LEU A 535 5.26 1.95 4.07
CA LEU A 535 6.07 2.01 5.29
C LEU A 535 7.18 3.05 5.20
N GLY A 536 7.83 3.19 4.04
CA GLY A 536 8.86 4.20 3.81
C GLY A 536 8.33 5.62 4.04
N TYR A 537 7.20 5.96 3.44
CA TYR A 537 6.54 7.25 3.66
C TYR A 537 6.11 7.43 5.12
N GLN A 538 5.48 6.41 5.71
CA GLN A 538 4.98 6.47 7.08
C GLN A 538 6.10 6.75 8.10
N LEU A 539 7.23 6.07 7.99
CA LEU A 539 8.37 6.29 8.86
C LEU A 539 8.97 7.70 8.68
N VAL A 540 9.05 8.20 7.44
CA VAL A 540 9.52 9.56 7.17
C VAL A 540 8.57 10.61 7.76
N GLY A 541 7.26 10.41 7.64
CA GLY A 541 6.24 11.29 8.23
C GLY A 541 6.28 11.29 9.75
N LEU A 542 6.33 10.12 10.38
CA LEU A 542 6.44 9.97 11.84
C LEU A 542 7.70 10.65 12.38
N HIS A 543 8.84 10.50 11.70
CA HIS A 543 10.07 11.17 12.09
C HIS A 543 9.96 12.70 12.03
N ALA A 544 9.29 13.25 11.01
CA ALA A 544 9.08 14.69 10.88
C ALA A 544 8.30 15.27 12.05
N GLU A 545 7.41 14.48 12.64
CA GLU A 545 6.61 14.79 13.84
C GLU A 545 7.28 14.34 15.15
N HIS A 546 8.57 14.00 15.12
CA HIS A 546 9.39 13.59 16.30
C HIS A 546 8.89 12.33 17.02
N TYR A 547 8.24 11.40 16.32
CA TYR A 547 7.87 10.12 16.89
C TYR A 547 9.11 9.31 17.26
N ALA A 548 9.19 8.85 18.50
CA ALA A 548 10.33 8.07 18.98
C ALA A 548 10.33 6.66 18.40
N PRO A 549 11.50 6.05 18.12
CA PRO A 549 11.58 4.65 17.73
C PRO A 549 10.95 3.72 18.77
N ASP A 550 10.21 2.72 18.31
CA ASP A 550 9.54 1.69 19.12
C ASP A 550 9.58 0.32 18.42
N LEU A 551 8.95 -0.70 19.02
CA LEU A 551 8.84 -2.05 18.44
C LEU A 551 8.18 -2.05 17.06
N ASN A 552 7.28 -1.11 16.79
CA ASN A 552 6.52 -1.04 15.52
C ASN A 552 7.41 -0.48 14.41
N THR A 553 8.15 0.58 14.70
CA THR A 553 9.12 1.18 13.77
C THR A 553 10.29 0.23 13.52
N ASP A 554 10.72 -0.54 14.53
CA ASP A 554 11.75 -1.55 14.40
C ASP A 554 11.30 -2.67 13.42
N ALA A 555 10.08 -3.20 13.60
CA ALA A 555 9.52 -4.21 12.70
C ALA A 555 9.40 -3.70 11.25
N ALA A 556 8.97 -2.45 11.07
CA ALA A 556 8.87 -1.81 9.75
C ALA A 556 10.26 -1.68 9.10
N ALA A 557 11.27 -1.19 9.83
CA ALA A 557 12.62 -1.06 9.33
C ALA A 557 13.24 -2.42 8.96
N MET A 558 13.04 -3.45 9.79
CA MET A 558 13.51 -4.81 9.51
C MET A 558 12.82 -5.41 8.28
N LEU A 559 11.52 -5.18 8.10
CA LEU A 559 10.82 -5.62 6.90
C LEU A 559 11.39 -4.93 5.65
N ILE A 560 11.48 -3.60 5.65
CA ILE A 560 12.08 -2.83 4.56
C ILE A 560 13.47 -3.37 4.23
N GLN A 561 14.36 -3.52 5.24
CA GLN A 561 15.72 -4.01 5.05
C GLN A 561 15.74 -5.38 4.36
N SER A 562 14.85 -6.28 4.74
CA SER A 562 14.81 -7.66 4.24
C SER A 562 14.49 -7.80 2.75
N ARG A 563 13.95 -6.76 2.12
CA ARG A 563 13.46 -6.77 0.73
C ARG A 563 14.41 -6.15 -0.27
N GLN A 564 15.55 -5.61 0.19
CA GLN A 564 16.55 -5.04 -0.70
C GLN A 564 17.17 -6.11 -1.60
N LYS A 565 17.28 -5.83 -2.90
CA LYS A 565 18.04 -6.68 -3.83
C LYS A 565 19.54 -6.51 -3.66
N ALA A 566 20.29 -7.50 -4.12
CA ALA A 566 21.77 -7.50 -4.02
C ALA A 566 22.42 -6.31 -4.74
N ASN A 567 21.78 -5.74 -5.76
CA ASN A 567 22.27 -4.55 -6.47
C ASN A 567 22.03 -3.24 -5.71
N GLY A 568 21.28 -3.26 -4.61
CA GLY A 568 20.99 -2.12 -3.75
C GLY A 568 19.61 -1.47 -3.95
N GLU A 569 18.87 -1.86 -5.00
CA GLU A 569 17.51 -1.35 -5.21
C GLU A 569 16.50 -2.03 -4.31
N TRP A 570 15.39 -1.34 -4.02
CA TRP A 570 14.16 -1.97 -3.58
C TRP A 570 13.27 -2.19 -4.80
N PRO A 571 12.82 -3.44 -5.02
CA PRO A 571 11.95 -3.74 -6.16
C PRO A 571 10.59 -3.09 -5.96
N TYR A 572 10.15 -2.37 -6.97
CA TYR A 572 8.80 -1.87 -7.06
C TYR A 572 8.29 -2.02 -8.50
N PRO A 573 7.01 -2.33 -8.71
CA PRO A 573 6.46 -2.31 -10.06
C PRO A 573 6.54 -0.89 -10.62
N GLN A 574 7.37 -0.69 -11.62
CA GLN A 574 7.47 0.60 -12.31
C GLN A 574 6.30 0.75 -13.27
N ALA A 575 5.11 0.96 -12.73
CA ALA A 575 3.90 1.05 -13.53
C ALA A 575 3.47 2.47 -13.82
N ASP A 576 3.55 3.32 -12.82
CA ASP A 576 2.91 4.61 -12.87
C ASP A 576 3.69 5.60 -11.99
N SER A 577 4.72 6.22 -12.59
CA SER A 577 5.47 7.29 -11.93
C SER A 577 4.65 8.59 -11.80
N ARG A 578 3.33 8.51 -11.95
CA ARG A 578 2.45 9.68 -11.98
C ARG A 578 2.13 10.16 -10.59
N PRO A 579 2.33 11.44 -10.32
CA PRO A 579 1.88 12.03 -9.08
C PRO A 579 0.37 11.77 -8.82
N PRO A 580 -0.03 11.57 -7.58
CA PRO A 580 0.79 11.66 -6.35
C PRO A 580 1.47 10.35 -5.94
N ILE A 581 1.18 9.23 -6.56
CA ILE A 581 1.56 7.90 -6.08
C ILE A 581 2.98 7.49 -6.51
N CYS A 582 3.62 8.12 -7.42
CA CYS A 582 5.03 7.93 -7.83
C CYS A 582 5.60 6.52 -7.58
N LEU A 583 5.00 5.51 -8.23
CA LEU A 583 5.37 4.10 -8.05
C LEU A 583 6.56 3.76 -8.98
N ASP A 584 7.77 3.97 -8.49
CA ASP A 584 9.00 3.71 -9.24
C ASP A 584 10.14 3.22 -8.34
N TYR A 585 11.16 2.60 -8.95
CA TYR A 585 12.32 2.05 -8.23
C TYR A 585 13.15 3.14 -7.54
N VAL A 586 13.23 4.34 -8.12
CA VAL A 586 14.09 5.42 -7.61
C VAL A 586 13.49 5.99 -6.34
N THR A 587 12.19 6.34 -6.38
CA THR A 587 11.43 6.83 -5.23
C THR A 587 11.46 5.79 -4.10
N GLN A 588 11.15 4.54 -4.42
CA GLN A 588 11.14 3.46 -3.44
C GLN A 588 12.51 3.27 -2.78
N THR A 589 13.58 3.24 -3.59
CA THR A 589 14.94 3.05 -3.05
C THR A 589 15.36 4.22 -2.18
N ALA A 590 15.06 5.45 -2.56
CA ALA A 590 15.37 6.65 -1.78
C ALA A 590 14.60 6.68 -0.45
N LEU A 591 13.29 6.36 -0.47
CA LEU A 591 12.44 6.31 0.72
C LEU A 591 12.85 5.19 1.68
N ALA A 592 13.03 3.96 1.17
CA ALA A 592 13.46 2.82 1.97
C ALA A 592 14.82 3.10 2.65
N MET A 593 15.78 3.63 1.88
CA MET A 593 17.06 4.07 2.42
C MET A 593 16.89 5.11 3.53
N ARG A 594 16.03 6.12 3.30
CA ARG A 594 15.78 7.18 4.30
C ARG A 594 15.12 6.63 5.55
N ALA A 595 14.14 5.74 5.42
CA ALA A 595 13.48 5.08 6.55
C ALA A 595 14.49 4.31 7.42
N LEU A 596 15.42 3.56 6.80
CA LEU A 596 16.49 2.85 7.52
C LEU A 596 17.47 3.80 8.22
N GLN A 597 17.77 4.96 7.63
CA GLN A 597 18.60 5.98 8.31
C GLN A 597 17.94 6.54 9.58
N LEU A 598 16.60 6.64 9.58
CA LEU A 598 15.83 7.28 10.64
C LEU A 598 15.46 6.30 11.77
N TYR A 599 15.20 5.03 11.43
CA TYR A 599 14.60 4.05 12.34
C TYR A 599 15.32 2.70 12.38
N ALA A 600 16.62 2.63 11.98
CA ALA A 600 17.36 1.37 12.12
C ALA A 600 17.41 0.93 13.59
N PRO A 601 16.90 -0.28 13.94
CA PRO A 601 17.04 -0.81 15.29
C PRO A 601 18.50 -0.95 15.70
N LYS A 602 18.83 -0.77 16.98
CA LYS A 602 20.21 -0.89 17.50
C LYS A 602 20.85 -2.22 17.08
N ALA A 603 20.15 -3.32 17.30
CA ALA A 603 20.63 -4.66 16.98
C ALA A 603 20.83 -4.92 15.46
N ALA A 604 20.11 -4.22 14.57
CA ALA A 604 20.22 -4.37 13.12
C ALA A 604 20.94 -3.19 12.44
N LYS A 605 21.59 -2.32 13.20
CA LYS A 605 22.18 -1.07 12.69
C LYS A 605 23.25 -1.32 11.61
N ALA A 606 24.09 -2.32 11.79
CA ALA A 606 25.17 -2.63 10.85
C ALA A 606 24.62 -3.09 9.48
N GLU A 607 23.59 -3.93 9.46
CA GLU A 607 22.92 -4.42 8.27
C GLU A 607 22.15 -3.29 7.58
N CYS A 608 21.44 -2.45 8.34
CA CYS A 608 20.75 -1.28 7.81
C CYS A 608 21.75 -0.29 7.18
N ASP A 609 22.88 -0.02 7.82
CA ASP A 609 23.92 0.85 7.28
C ASP A 609 24.55 0.27 6.00
N LYS A 610 24.70 -1.05 5.91
CA LYS A 610 25.12 -1.74 4.68
C LYS A 610 24.06 -1.52 3.57
N SER A 611 22.79 -1.70 3.90
CA SER A 611 21.69 -1.49 2.96
C SER A 611 21.66 -0.04 2.45
N VAL A 612 21.87 0.93 3.33
CA VAL A 612 21.96 2.36 2.96
C VAL A 612 23.10 2.60 1.98
N ARG A 613 24.30 2.03 2.21
CA ARG A 613 25.44 2.16 1.29
C ARG A 613 25.19 1.54 -0.08
N LEU A 614 24.54 0.38 -0.13
CA LEU A 614 24.17 -0.28 -1.39
C LEU A 614 23.15 0.56 -2.17
N ALA A 615 22.14 1.11 -1.49
CA ALA A 615 21.16 2.01 -2.10
C ALA A 615 21.80 3.25 -2.69
N ALA A 616 22.68 3.91 -1.95
CA ALA A 616 23.41 5.08 -2.42
C ALA A 616 24.23 4.77 -3.69
N SER A 617 24.91 3.62 -3.70
CA SER A 617 25.68 3.17 -4.88
C SER A 617 24.79 2.88 -6.09
N TRP A 618 23.59 2.37 -5.88
CA TRP A 618 22.62 2.15 -6.95
C TRP A 618 22.04 3.48 -7.46
N LEU A 619 21.62 4.39 -6.57
CA LEU A 619 21.13 5.73 -6.93
C LEU A 619 22.16 6.56 -7.71
N ALA A 620 23.46 6.38 -7.44
CA ALA A 620 24.51 7.05 -8.20
C ALA A 620 24.55 6.63 -9.69
N LYS A 621 24.13 5.41 -10.00
CA LYS A 621 24.25 4.78 -11.34
C LYS A 621 22.94 4.78 -12.13
N VAL A 622 21.79 4.80 -11.47
CA VAL A 622 20.48 4.73 -12.12
C VAL A 622 20.27 5.95 -13.04
N GLN A 623 19.63 5.69 -14.19
CA GLN A 623 19.27 6.77 -15.13
C GLN A 623 17.82 7.18 -14.87
N PRO A 624 17.56 8.44 -14.52
CA PRO A 624 16.20 8.92 -14.29
C PRO A 624 15.42 9.05 -15.60
N LEU A 625 14.17 8.65 -15.60
CA LEU A 625 13.28 8.67 -16.78
C LEU A 625 12.45 9.95 -16.85
N ASN A 626 12.08 10.51 -15.70
CA ASN A 626 11.22 11.70 -15.58
C ASN A 626 11.70 12.61 -14.47
N ASN A 627 10.95 13.67 -14.15
CA ASN A 627 11.35 14.61 -13.10
C ASN A 627 11.22 14.02 -11.70
N VAL A 628 10.27 13.12 -11.46
CA VAL A 628 10.12 12.43 -10.17
C VAL A 628 11.40 11.64 -9.87
N ASP A 629 11.85 10.82 -10.82
CA ASP A 629 13.11 10.06 -10.68
C ASP A 629 14.30 10.98 -10.39
N ARG A 630 14.42 12.12 -11.11
CA ARG A 630 15.52 13.07 -10.90
C ARG A 630 15.52 13.63 -9.49
N THR A 631 14.36 14.04 -9.00
CA THR A 631 14.23 14.68 -7.68
C THR A 631 14.47 13.70 -6.54
N TRP A 632 13.87 12.50 -6.60
CA TRP A 632 14.08 11.47 -5.58
C TRP A 632 15.50 10.91 -5.59
N ARG A 633 16.10 10.75 -6.78
CA ARG A 633 17.52 10.39 -6.91
C ARG A 633 18.41 11.44 -6.23
N LEU A 634 18.16 12.72 -6.48
CA LEU A 634 18.93 13.81 -5.88
C LEU A 634 18.78 13.83 -4.36
N MET A 635 17.55 13.74 -3.84
CA MET A 635 17.29 13.67 -2.40
C MET A 635 17.98 12.46 -1.76
N GLY A 636 17.84 11.27 -2.36
CA GLY A 636 18.49 10.05 -1.86
C GLY A 636 20.01 10.17 -1.80
N LEU A 637 20.65 10.69 -2.84
CA LEU A 637 22.11 10.93 -2.84
C LEU A 637 22.54 11.98 -1.80
N ALA A 638 21.75 13.03 -1.63
CA ALA A 638 21.99 14.05 -0.62
C ALA A 638 21.88 13.49 0.80
N TRP A 639 20.84 12.68 1.09
CA TRP A 639 20.67 12.04 2.39
C TRP A 639 21.77 11.00 2.70
N ALA A 640 22.21 10.26 1.68
CA ALA A 640 23.31 9.32 1.84
C ALA A 640 24.64 10.00 2.12
N ASN A 641 24.89 11.17 1.53
CA ASN A 641 26.09 12.00 1.68
C ASN A 641 27.40 11.23 1.48
N THR A 642 27.42 10.24 0.59
CA THR A 642 28.55 9.34 0.36
C THR A 642 29.31 9.64 -0.94
N ASP A 643 28.62 10.17 -1.96
CA ASP A 643 29.18 10.47 -3.30
C ASP A 643 28.84 11.91 -3.71
N LYS A 644 29.75 12.83 -3.43
CA LYS A 644 29.59 14.24 -3.77
C LYS A 644 29.54 14.49 -5.29
N ALA A 645 30.27 13.71 -6.08
CA ALA A 645 30.31 13.86 -7.53
C ALA A 645 28.98 13.45 -8.16
N ALA A 646 28.40 12.31 -7.74
CA ALA A 646 27.09 11.86 -8.17
C ALA A 646 25.99 12.83 -7.73
N THR A 647 26.05 13.35 -6.49
CA THR A 647 25.11 14.37 -5.98
C THR A 647 25.15 15.64 -6.82
N GLN A 648 26.35 16.15 -7.12
CA GLN A 648 26.52 17.34 -7.96
C GLN A 648 26.07 17.13 -9.42
N LYS A 649 26.26 15.92 -9.96
CA LYS A 649 25.73 15.56 -11.27
C LYS A 649 24.20 15.59 -11.25
N ALA A 650 23.57 14.93 -10.28
CA ALA A 650 22.11 14.88 -10.14
C ALA A 650 21.51 16.28 -9.92
N LEU A 651 22.17 17.13 -9.13
CA LEU A 651 21.76 18.53 -8.93
C LEU A 651 21.73 19.31 -10.25
N ARG A 652 22.79 19.19 -11.08
CA ARG A 652 22.80 19.82 -12.40
C ARG A 652 21.70 19.31 -13.34
N GLU A 653 21.37 18.00 -13.26
CA GLU A 653 20.29 17.41 -14.05
C GLU A 653 18.92 17.99 -13.68
N VAL A 654 18.67 18.22 -12.37
CA VAL A 654 17.43 18.89 -11.91
C VAL A 654 17.41 20.34 -12.36
N LEU A 655 18.50 21.09 -12.20
CA LEU A 655 18.59 22.48 -12.65
C LEU A 655 18.36 22.63 -14.15
N ALA A 656 18.95 21.75 -14.97
CA ALA A 656 18.81 21.76 -16.42
C ALA A 656 17.37 21.47 -16.89
N ALA A 657 16.51 20.90 -16.05
CA ALA A 657 15.12 20.61 -16.37
C ALA A 657 14.16 21.78 -16.05
N GLN A 658 14.66 22.90 -15.50
CA GLN A 658 13.84 24.07 -15.21
C GLN A 658 13.27 24.70 -16.48
N GLY A 659 11.96 24.94 -16.50
CA GLY A 659 11.27 25.62 -17.59
C GLY A 659 11.56 27.12 -17.65
N THR A 660 11.26 27.75 -18.79
CA THR A 660 11.39 29.19 -18.99
C THR A 660 10.48 30.04 -18.12
N ASP A 661 9.38 29.42 -17.62
CA ASP A 661 8.45 30.00 -16.65
C ASP A 661 8.97 29.93 -15.19
N GLY A 662 10.14 29.33 -14.98
CA GLY A 662 10.76 29.17 -13.69
C GLY A 662 10.32 27.90 -12.92
N GLY A 663 9.31 27.20 -13.39
CA GLY A 663 8.82 25.93 -12.79
C GLY A 663 9.51 24.69 -13.36
N TRP A 664 9.04 23.51 -12.93
CA TRP A 664 9.43 22.21 -13.47
C TRP A 664 8.18 21.44 -13.91
N ALA A 665 8.34 20.63 -14.95
CA ALA A 665 7.31 19.72 -15.45
C ALA A 665 7.65 18.27 -15.13
N ASP A 666 6.63 17.40 -14.99
CA ASP A 666 6.85 15.97 -14.77
C ASP A 666 7.54 15.31 -15.97
N LEU A 667 7.13 15.67 -17.18
CA LEU A 667 7.75 15.25 -18.44
C LEU A 667 8.14 16.46 -19.28
N PRO A 668 9.17 16.35 -20.14
CA PRO A 668 9.61 17.47 -21.00
C PRO A 668 8.55 17.97 -21.99
N THR A 669 7.51 17.19 -22.24
CA THR A 669 6.39 17.50 -23.14
C THR A 669 5.22 18.19 -22.44
N MET A 670 5.32 18.42 -21.12
CA MET A 670 4.27 19.01 -20.29
C MET A 670 4.62 20.43 -19.86
N GLN A 671 3.62 21.14 -19.37
CA GLN A 671 3.78 22.42 -18.68
C GLN A 671 4.28 22.19 -17.25
N SER A 672 4.93 23.20 -16.67
CA SER A 672 5.35 23.19 -15.28
C SER A 672 4.14 23.05 -14.35
N THR A 673 4.32 22.29 -13.26
CA THR A 673 3.29 22.06 -12.25
C THR A 673 3.78 22.47 -10.86
N PRO A 674 2.90 22.86 -9.94
CA PRO A 674 3.28 23.11 -8.55
C PRO A 674 3.89 21.89 -7.88
N TYR A 675 3.40 20.67 -8.20
CA TYR A 675 3.94 19.42 -7.71
C TYR A 675 5.42 19.23 -8.13
N ALA A 676 5.68 19.26 -9.44
CA ALA A 676 7.03 19.05 -9.96
C ALA A 676 7.99 20.17 -9.54
N THR A 677 7.49 21.40 -9.42
CA THR A 677 8.28 22.55 -8.96
C THR A 677 8.62 22.41 -7.47
N GLY A 678 7.64 22.09 -6.63
CA GLY A 678 7.84 21.89 -5.20
C GLY A 678 8.84 20.78 -4.90
N THR A 679 8.68 19.60 -5.54
CA THR A 679 9.61 18.47 -5.39
C THR A 679 11.03 18.82 -5.84
N SER A 680 11.17 19.56 -6.96
CA SER A 680 12.49 20.00 -7.47
C SER A 680 13.19 20.95 -6.51
N LEU A 681 12.49 21.93 -5.98
CA LEU A 681 13.05 22.87 -5.01
C LEU A 681 13.48 22.19 -3.70
N VAL A 682 12.67 21.29 -3.18
CA VAL A 682 13.02 20.50 -1.98
C VAL A 682 14.25 19.62 -2.24
N ALA A 683 14.33 18.98 -3.40
CA ALA A 683 15.49 18.17 -3.78
C ALA A 683 16.77 19.00 -3.92
N LEU A 684 16.69 20.16 -4.58
CA LEU A 684 17.81 21.08 -4.75
C LEU A 684 18.33 21.60 -3.40
N GLN A 685 17.42 21.99 -2.50
CA GLN A 685 17.79 22.45 -1.17
C GLN A 685 18.39 21.31 -0.32
N SER A 686 17.85 20.10 -0.41
CA SER A 686 18.42 18.91 0.26
C SER A 686 19.86 18.62 -0.18
N ALA A 687 20.20 18.96 -1.43
CA ALA A 687 21.55 18.85 -1.98
C ALA A 687 22.46 20.07 -1.71
N GLY A 688 21.98 21.03 -0.90
CA GLY A 688 22.74 22.20 -0.47
C GLY A 688 22.69 23.40 -1.40
N LEU A 689 21.78 23.44 -2.39
CA LEU A 689 21.58 24.66 -3.18
C LEU A 689 20.99 25.76 -2.28
N ALA A 690 21.62 26.91 -2.26
CA ALA A 690 21.14 28.03 -1.45
C ALA A 690 19.78 28.53 -1.95
N ALA A 691 18.89 28.88 -1.02
CA ALA A 691 17.59 29.46 -1.39
C ALA A 691 17.72 30.79 -2.15
N SER A 692 18.86 31.50 -2.01
CA SER A 692 19.18 32.72 -2.78
C SER A 692 19.63 32.46 -4.21
N ASP A 693 19.84 31.21 -4.63
CA ASP A 693 20.22 30.87 -5.99
C ASP A 693 19.15 31.37 -6.98
N PRO A 694 19.54 31.99 -8.11
CA PRO A 694 18.58 32.50 -9.09
C PRO A 694 17.61 31.44 -9.64
N ALA A 695 18.05 30.21 -9.83
CA ALA A 695 17.15 29.13 -10.28
C ALA A 695 16.13 28.77 -9.19
N TYR A 696 16.57 28.72 -7.93
CA TYR A 696 15.67 28.50 -6.80
C TYR A 696 14.63 29.62 -6.69
N GLN A 697 15.05 30.88 -6.80
CA GLN A 697 14.16 32.04 -6.71
C GLN A 697 13.15 32.10 -7.85
N ARG A 698 13.50 31.67 -9.08
CA ARG A 698 12.51 31.55 -10.17
C ARG A 698 11.44 30.52 -9.84
N GLY A 699 11.82 29.36 -9.27
CA GLY A 699 10.85 28.35 -8.82
C GLY A 699 9.95 28.83 -7.69
N VAL A 700 10.49 29.58 -6.73
CA VAL A 700 9.70 30.25 -5.67
C VAL A 700 8.70 31.23 -6.30
N SER A 701 9.12 32.03 -7.26
CA SER A 701 8.25 32.99 -7.97
C SER A 701 7.13 32.26 -8.72
N PHE A 702 7.42 31.12 -9.37
CA PHE A 702 6.43 30.28 -10.02
C PHE A 702 5.37 29.77 -8.99
N LEU A 703 5.80 29.26 -7.85
CA LEU A 703 4.87 28.79 -6.80
C LEU A 703 4.00 29.93 -6.27
N LEU A 704 4.58 31.11 -5.99
CA LEU A 704 3.80 32.27 -5.52
C LEU A 704 2.78 32.74 -6.55
N ALA A 705 3.14 32.70 -7.84
CA ALA A 705 2.25 33.11 -8.93
C ALA A 705 1.11 32.12 -9.21
N THR A 706 1.29 30.85 -8.82
CA THR A 706 0.32 29.78 -9.11
C THR A 706 -0.54 29.37 -7.90
N GLN A 707 -0.29 29.95 -6.70
CA GLN A 707 -1.14 29.71 -5.54
C GLN A 707 -2.56 30.22 -5.77
N GLN A 708 -3.56 29.46 -5.36
CA GLN A 708 -4.96 29.83 -5.46
C GLN A 708 -5.41 30.74 -4.31
N GLU A 709 -6.55 31.43 -4.48
CA GLU A 709 -7.11 32.32 -3.43
C GLU A 709 -7.39 31.58 -2.10
N ASP A 710 -7.72 30.29 -2.17
CA ASP A 710 -7.99 29.43 -1.01
C ASP A 710 -6.71 28.96 -0.29
N GLY A 711 -5.53 29.26 -0.81
CA GLY A 711 -4.23 28.84 -0.25
C GLY A 711 -3.69 27.53 -0.81
N SER A 712 -4.43 26.83 -1.67
CA SER A 712 -3.99 25.58 -2.31
C SER A 712 -3.15 25.82 -3.57
N TRP A 713 -2.53 24.74 -4.08
CA TRP A 713 -1.96 24.69 -5.43
C TRP A 713 -2.66 23.63 -6.26
N PHE A 714 -3.19 24.05 -7.40
CA PHE A 714 -3.84 23.13 -8.33
C PHE A 714 -2.80 22.32 -9.11
N THR A 715 -2.98 21.01 -9.11
CA THR A 715 -2.28 20.09 -10.00
C THR A 715 -3.31 19.16 -10.63
N LYS A 716 -3.25 19.01 -11.96
CA LYS A 716 -4.16 18.11 -12.68
C LYS A 716 -3.70 16.66 -12.52
N THR A 717 -4.62 15.76 -12.15
CA THR A 717 -4.33 14.34 -12.11
C THR A 717 -4.15 13.75 -13.50
N ARG A 718 -3.19 12.85 -13.64
CA ARG A 718 -2.95 12.05 -14.84
C ARG A 718 -3.02 10.55 -14.52
N ALA A 719 -3.14 10.21 -13.23
CA ALA A 719 -3.25 8.83 -12.80
C ALA A 719 -4.61 8.24 -13.22
N LEU A 720 -4.57 6.99 -13.69
CA LEU A 720 -5.81 6.23 -13.87
C LEU A 720 -6.40 5.94 -12.50
N GLY A 721 -7.71 6.17 -12.34
CA GLY A 721 -8.40 5.78 -11.11
C GLY A 721 -8.37 4.26 -10.96
N PHE A 722 -7.71 3.77 -9.91
CA PHE A 722 -7.67 2.34 -9.56
C PHE A 722 -8.47 2.04 -8.29
N GLN A 723 -8.93 3.08 -7.60
CA GLN A 723 -9.81 2.98 -6.45
C GLN A 723 -10.95 4.01 -6.58
N PRO A 724 -12.06 3.79 -5.89
CA PRO A 724 -13.17 4.73 -5.93
C PRO A 724 -12.76 6.10 -5.44
N PHE A 725 -13.28 7.10 -6.11
CA PHE A 725 -13.17 8.47 -5.64
C PHE A 725 -13.91 8.63 -4.32
N PHE A 726 -13.28 9.26 -3.36
CA PHE A 726 -13.94 9.80 -2.16
C PHE A 726 -13.43 11.23 -1.93
N ASP A 727 -14.29 12.06 -1.36
CA ASP A 727 -13.97 13.44 -1.07
C ASP A 727 -13.18 13.54 0.26
N GLY A 728 -11.91 13.94 0.16
CA GLY A 728 -11.04 14.24 1.30
C GLY A 728 -11.24 15.67 1.84
N SER A 729 -12.20 16.43 1.29
CA SER A 729 -12.45 17.84 1.61
C SER A 729 -11.28 18.78 1.28
N PHE A 730 -10.36 18.35 0.40
CA PHE A 730 -9.40 19.24 -0.21
C PHE A 730 -9.99 19.86 -1.48
N PRO A 731 -9.66 21.11 -1.84
CA PRO A 731 -10.15 21.73 -3.07
C PRO A 731 -9.84 20.90 -4.34
N HIS A 732 -10.54 21.22 -5.44
CA HIS A 732 -10.29 20.74 -6.81
C HIS A 732 -10.93 19.40 -7.20
N GLY A 733 -11.92 18.89 -6.50
CA GLY A 733 -12.73 17.73 -6.89
C GLY A 733 -11.87 16.50 -7.23
N TYR A 734 -11.96 15.93 -8.42
CA TYR A 734 -11.17 14.75 -8.84
C TYR A 734 -9.65 14.96 -8.81
N ASN A 735 -9.18 16.23 -8.82
CA ASN A 735 -7.77 16.56 -8.74
C ASN A 735 -7.28 16.79 -7.29
N GLN A 736 -8.14 16.64 -6.28
CA GLN A 736 -7.85 17.00 -4.89
C GLN A 736 -6.62 16.27 -4.34
N TRP A 737 -6.44 14.99 -4.65
CA TRP A 737 -5.35 14.19 -4.07
C TRP A 737 -3.97 14.62 -4.57
N VAL A 738 -3.82 14.84 -5.88
CA VAL A 738 -2.56 15.34 -6.44
C VAL A 738 -2.35 16.82 -6.09
N SER A 739 -3.44 17.59 -5.93
CA SER A 739 -3.35 18.99 -5.49
C SER A 739 -2.94 19.10 -4.02
N ALA A 740 -3.42 18.22 -3.13
CA ALA A 740 -2.97 18.14 -1.74
C ALA A 740 -1.46 17.82 -1.67
N ALA A 741 -1.03 16.79 -2.40
CA ALA A 741 0.39 16.45 -2.49
C ALA A 741 1.23 17.61 -3.08
N GLY A 742 0.75 18.25 -4.15
CA GLY A 742 1.41 19.43 -4.74
C GLY A 742 1.48 20.61 -3.78
N THR A 743 0.44 20.79 -2.95
CA THR A 743 0.39 21.81 -1.91
C THR A 743 1.40 21.50 -0.79
N SER A 744 1.51 20.25 -0.36
CA SER A 744 2.52 19.83 0.63
C SER A 744 3.94 20.11 0.14
N TRP A 745 4.26 19.74 -1.10
CA TRP A 745 5.59 20.00 -1.69
C TRP A 745 5.86 21.49 -1.89
N ALA A 746 4.88 22.26 -2.35
CA ALA A 746 5.02 23.73 -2.48
C ALA A 746 5.22 24.38 -1.12
N ALA A 747 4.44 24.03 -0.11
CA ALA A 747 4.59 24.53 1.26
C ALA A 747 5.97 24.20 1.84
N MET A 748 6.47 22.97 1.65
CA MET A 748 7.83 22.59 2.07
C MET A 748 8.89 23.45 1.37
N ALA A 749 8.81 23.60 0.04
CA ALA A 749 9.76 24.37 -0.75
C ALA A 749 9.81 25.86 -0.31
N LEU A 750 8.65 26.47 -0.10
CA LEU A 750 8.56 27.86 0.37
C LEU A 750 9.02 28.01 1.83
N THR A 751 8.74 27.03 2.68
CA THR A 751 9.22 27.00 4.07
C THR A 751 10.75 26.92 4.13
N LEU A 752 11.36 26.12 3.27
CA LEU A 752 12.83 26.00 3.16
C LEU A 752 13.49 27.25 2.60
N ALA A 753 12.77 28.07 1.82
CA ALA A 753 13.25 29.37 1.33
C ALA A 753 13.34 30.45 2.42
N LEU A 754 12.67 30.26 3.56
CA LEU A 754 12.72 31.19 4.69
C LEU A 754 14.00 31.00 5.51
N PRO A 755 14.58 32.09 6.06
CA PRO A 755 15.73 31.97 6.96
C PRO A 755 15.38 31.16 8.20
N GLU A 756 16.39 30.53 8.82
CA GLU A 756 16.20 29.84 10.10
C GLU A 756 15.89 30.85 11.19
N THR A 757 14.81 30.63 11.93
CA THR A 757 14.51 31.43 13.12
C THR A 757 15.48 31.02 14.22
N ASN A 758 16.48 31.87 14.51
CA ASN A 758 17.35 31.69 15.68
C ASN A 758 16.51 31.81 16.94
N ARG A 759 16.18 30.68 17.58
CA ARG A 759 15.50 30.62 18.89
C ARG A 759 16.37 31.08 20.06
N LEU A 760 17.55 31.68 19.82
CA LEU A 760 18.51 32.06 20.86
C LEU A 760 18.28 33.46 21.46
N THR A 761 17.23 34.22 21.08
CA THR A 761 16.99 35.57 21.61
C THR A 761 15.72 35.71 22.47
N ALA A 762 14.94 34.65 22.67
CA ALA A 762 13.70 34.76 23.49
C ALA A 762 13.85 34.34 24.98
N SER A 763 15.01 33.86 25.40
CA SER A 763 15.27 33.51 26.81
C SER A 763 16.01 34.59 27.60
N ALA A 764 16.33 35.74 26.99
CA ALA A 764 17.05 36.85 27.63
C ALA A 764 16.15 38.03 28.01
N GLN A 765 14.82 37.91 27.87
CA GLN A 765 13.87 38.94 28.31
C GLN A 765 12.67 38.31 29.04
N ARG A 766 12.94 37.54 30.10
CA ARG A 766 11.99 37.30 31.20
C ARG A 766 12.75 37.29 32.52
#